data_fd4817d9bf44c5f6e4def3ff81d36047
#
_entry.id   fd4817d9bf44c5f6e4def3ff81d36047
#
_cell.length_a   1.000
_cell.length_b   1.000
_cell.length_c   1.000
_cell.angle_alpha   90.00
_cell.angle_beta   90.00
_cell.angle_gamma   90.00
#
_symmetry.space_group_name_H-M   'P 1'
#
loop_
_entity.id
_entity.type
_entity.pdbx_description
1 polymer ?
#
loop_
_entity_poly.entity_id
_entity_poly.type
_entity_poly.pdbx_seq_one_letter_code
_entity_poly.pdbx_strand_id
1 'polypeptide(L)'
;MTSDPVFTFCIVSDGHVNPEEDVSSSPWNSNRMANGRNRYVVHMLNQLKPDFVIHLGDLIHPVPSLPSYATAARLFHEIFKPLNCPLHLLPGNHDIGDKPSSWTPAEIVNDPFMRQFETHFGSTYSSFDFDDCHFVLLNSQLLNSGLQAEKDQAAWLAGDLEQNRNKRIFMFCHYPPFITSPDEPEHYDNLSEPGRSWLMELIDRYRVKALFSGHVHNYFYNRSNDTDFFVLPSITFFRHDYSELFKVGPAEEFGRNDLGRFGIFWVKIYKTHHAVHCMRTEGSTIKANTGEPLPEIQTHGFHPREISWSGLGIDMRYPWAEIIEMPYSGGLDEFYRKKARNDHPLCAMWEMGVKKLRLPIHDLLDPQVRDRVSALKQMGHTFYLFMYDIPSSRMIDILKQHADLIESLEIIIPWKSPETFLKPLKAIRDTVNLPIFLSKLQSSADAEKEGGRFKHFIKHGFQPSETGVIREYLSLKGATEAIDGFVFRIGRLSDPLTEIHRLSKEMTTLGKKTQFLVTLAKENPALCEEDDHTIADRVAEASTVAFSLPDTSIFIDTFIDMDRGYFPRHGLVDRRSNPRRAAHVYRQLNTILGPHSENLNIEGIETVGSGKCISLKSPGFAWILILPETEMDLSRLEIQALNDHLDSSPGTLFNLVSGERSGVQLDGSSQGPLAAEKKHHEFIIADPSLLCFVL
;
A
#
# COMPACT_ATOMS: atom_id res chain seq x y z
N MET A 1 14.90 -14.51 -7.02
CA MET A 1 15.58 -13.28 -6.55
C MET A 1 15.15 -12.14 -7.42
N THR A 2 14.53 -11.10 -6.87
CA THR A 2 14.32 -9.86 -7.59
C THR A 2 15.71 -9.29 -7.93
N SER A 3 15.94 -8.92 -9.19
CA SER A 3 17.18 -8.24 -9.58
C SER A 3 17.25 -6.90 -8.82
N ASP A 4 18.45 -6.45 -8.46
CA ASP A 4 18.62 -5.10 -7.92
C ASP A 4 18.12 -4.05 -8.91
N PRO A 5 17.60 -2.93 -8.44
CA PRO A 5 17.24 -1.83 -9.32
C PRO A 5 18.50 -1.32 -10.07
N VAL A 6 18.31 -0.88 -11.31
CA VAL A 6 19.37 -0.28 -12.11
C VAL A 6 19.80 1.04 -11.48
N PHE A 7 18.82 1.84 -11.07
CA PHE A 7 18.99 3.07 -10.30
C PHE A 7 17.70 3.41 -9.54
N THR A 8 17.79 4.40 -8.66
CA THR A 8 16.64 4.88 -7.88
C THR A 8 16.57 6.40 -7.89
N PHE A 9 15.37 6.95 -7.80
CA PHE A 9 15.17 8.38 -7.60
C PHE A 9 14.01 8.63 -6.64
N CYS A 10 14.00 9.81 -6.03
CA CYS A 10 12.89 10.22 -5.18
C CYS A 10 12.13 11.39 -5.78
N ILE A 11 10.84 11.46 -5.45
CA ILE A 11 9.96 12.56 -5.85
C ILE A 11 9.35 13.16 -4.59
N VAL A 12 9.41 14.48 -4.49
CA VAL A 12 8.80 15.26 -3.42
C VAL A 12 7.89 16.32 -4.02
N SER A 13 6.88 16.76 -3.28
CA SER A 13 5.92 17.76 -3.76
C SER A 13 5.42 18.65 -2.64
N ASP A 14 5.05 19.86 -3.01
CA ASP A 14 4.28 20.76 -2.15
C ASP A 14 4.99 21.03 -0.81
N GLY A 15 6.23 21.50 -0.92
CA GLY A 15 7.11 21.80 0.22
C GLY A 15 6.70 23.05 1.00
N HIS A 16 6.12 24.05 0.33
CA HIS A 16 5.56 25.26 0.90
C HIS A 16 6.45 25.89 1.98
N VAL A 17 7.74 26.07 1.69
CA VAL A 17 8.70 26.68 2.63
C VAL A 17 8.24 28.08 3.00
N ASN A 18 8.13 28.35 4.30
CA ASN A 18 7.79 29.66 4.84
C ASN A 18 9.00 30.61 4.78
N PRO A 19 8.80 31.94 4.72
CA PRO A 19 9.90 32.91 4.74
C PRO A 19 10.59 33.00 6.13
N GLU A 20 9.95 32.52 7.19
CA GLU A 20 10.44 32.57 8.56
C GLU A 20 10.22 31.22 9.27
N GLU A 21 11.09 30.91 10.24
CA GLU A 21 10.95 29.71 11.06
C GLU A 21 9.79 29.86 12.06
N ASP A 22 9.08 28.76 12.29
CA ASP A 22 7.98 28.65 13.26
C ASP A 22 6.84 29.68 13.07
N VAL A 23 6.76 30.33 11.89
CA VAL A 23 5.71 31.28 11.54
C VAL A 23 4.84 30.69 10.42
N SER A 24 3.54 30.78 10.59
CA SER A 24 2.59 30.36 9.56
C SER A 24 2.35 31.48 8.55
N SER A 25 2.60 31.22 7.27
CA SER A 25 2.21 32.11 6.16
C SER A 25 0.76 31.89 5.69
N SER A 26 0.02 31.02 6.36
CA SER A 26 -1.39 30.69 6.07
C SER A 26 -2.27 30.88 7.29
N PRO A 27 -3.61 30.87 7.16
CA PRO A 27 -4.53 30.88 8.30
C PRO A 27 -4.38 29.66 9.25
N TRP A 28 -3.70 28.59 8.80
CA TRP A 28 -3.57 27.31 9.48
C TRP A 28 -2.29 27.25 10.29
N ASN A 29 -2.43 26.89 11.56
CA ASN A 29 -1.29 26.87 12.48
C ASN A 29 -0.26 25.77 12.12
N SER A 30 -0.69 24.64 11.56
CA SER A 30 0.21 23.56 11.15
C SER A 30 1.21 23.97 10.05
N ASN A 31 0.91 25.00 9.27
CA ASN A 31 1.81 25.49 8.21
C ASN A 31 3.18 25.98 8.79
N ARG A 32 3.22 26.45 10.05
CA ARG A 32 4.48 26.82 10.72
C ARG A 32 5.52 25.70 10.77
N MET A 33 5.09 24.44 10.66
CA MET A 33 5.97 23.26 10.68
C MET A 33 6.59 22.95 9.32
N ALA A 34 6.21 23.66 8.24
CA ALA A 34 6.63 23.34 6.87
C ALA A 34 8.15 23.27 6.73
N ASN A 35 8.89 24.25 7.27
CA ASN A 35 10.36 24.29 7.18
C ASN A 35 11.00 23.07 7.87
N GLY A 36 10.52 22.74 9.07
CA GLY A 36 10.99 21.56 9.80
C GLY A 36 10.67 20.23 9.10
N ARG A 37 9.50 20.12 8.45
CA ARG A 37 9.11 18.96 7.64
C ARG A 37 9.99 18.81 6.40
N ASN A 38 10.30 19.90 5.71
CA ASN A 38 11.24 19.88 4.60
C ASN A 38 12.63 19.40 5.02
N ARG A 39 13.16 19.85 6.19
CA ARG A 39 14.45 19.35 6.72
C ARG A 39 14.42 17.87 7.02
N TYR A 40 13.33 17.37 7.60
CA TYR A 40 13.15 15.93 7.83
C TYR A 40 13.18 15.15 6.51
N VAL A 41 12.51 15.66 5.47
CA VAL A 41 12.51 15.04 4.14
C VAL A 41 13.90 15.03 3.54
N VAL A 42 14.68 16.13 3.62
CA VAL A 42 16.08 16.14 3.15
C VAL A 42 16.93 15.11 3.90
N HIS A 43 16.74 14.96 5.20
CA HIS A 43 17.40 13.92 5.99
C HIS A 43 17.01 12.51 5.50
N MET A 44 15.71 12.26 5.30
CA MET A 44 15.20 11.01 4.78
C MET A 44 15.77 10.67 3.39
N LEU A 45 15.82 11.63 2.49
CA LEU A 45 16.40 11.48 1.15
C LEU A 45 17.88 11.09 1.23
N ASN A 46 18.65 11.71 2.13
CA ASN A 46 20.06 11.37 2.32
C ASN A 46 20.26 9.95 2.89
N GLN A 47 19.32 9.41 3.64
CA GLN A 47 19.35 8.01 4.09
C GLN A 47 18.93 7.02 2.99
N LEU A 48 17.94 7.38 2.16
CA LEU A 48 17.51 6.57 1.00
C LEU A 48 18.57 6.51 -0.10
N LYS A 49 19.45 7.54 -0.19
CA LYS A 49 20.54 7.65 -1.17
C LYS A 49 20.07 7.47 -2.63
N PRO A 50 19.04 8.21 -3.09
CA PRO A 50 18.65 8.16 -4.50
C PRO A 50 19.73 8.75 -5.39
N ASP A 51 19.74 8.36 -6.66
CA ASP A 51 20.65 8.94 -7.66
C ASP A 51 20.33 10.41 -7.93
N PHE A 52 19.07 10.81 -7.85
CA PHE A 52 18.60 12.19 -7.93
C PHE A 52 17.22 12.36 -7.27
N VAL A 53 16.80 13.60 -7.09
CA VAL A 53 15.48 13.98 -6.56
C VAL A 53 14.77 14.93 -7.54
N ILE A 54 13.46 14.79 -7.70
CA ILE A 54 12.60 15.72 -8.44
C ILE A 54 11.59 16.33 -7.47
N HIS A 55 11.46 17.65 -7.44
CA HIS A 55 10.44 18.38 -6.68
C HIS A 55 9.36 18.91 -7.64
N LEU A 56 8.10 18.55 -7.40
CA LEU A 56 6.96 18.80 -8.30
C LEU A 56 6.29 20.16 -8.12
N GLY A 57 7.01 21.15 -7.62
CA GLY A 57 6.49 22.51 -7.46
C GLY A 57 5.86 22.78 -6.09
N ASP A 58 5.36 24.01 -5.95
CA ASP A 58 5.00 24.60 -4.66
C ASP A 58 6.17 24.48 -3.67
N LEU A 59 7.33 24.97 -4.15
CA LEU A 59 8.59 24.96 -3.42
C LEU A 59 8.49 25.82 -2.16
N ILE A 60 7.85 26.99 -2.31
CA ILE A 60 7.66 28.00 -1.28
C ILE A 60 6.18 28.35 -1.09
N HIS A 61 5.82 28.87 0.08
CA HIS A 61 4.43 29.21 0.36
C HIS A 61 4.02 30.61 -0.17
N PRO A 62 4.85 31.67 -0.09
CA PRO A 62 4.50 32.98 -0.62
C PRO A 62 4.37 32.96 -2.14
N VAL A 63 3.25 33.51 -2.65
CA VAL A 63 3.06 33.70 -4.10
C VAL A 63 3.97 34.82 -4.65
N PRO A 64 4.24 34.86 -5.97
CA PRO A 64 5.25 35.77 -6.56
C PRO A 64 4.99 37.26 -6.32
N SER A 65 3.75 37.69 -6.16
CA SER A 65 3.40 39.08 -5.86
C SER A 65 3.75 39.54 -4.44
N LEU A 66 4.09 38.61 -3.53
CA LEU A 66 4.41 38.94 -2.14
C LEU A 66 5.90 39.27 -1.96
N PRO A 67 6.23 40.32 -1.17
CA PRO A 67 7.63 40.72 -0.90
C PRO A 67 8.47 39.61 -0.23
N SER A 68 7.84 38.68 0.47
CA SER A 68 8.48 37.58 1.18
C SER A 68 8.93 36.42 0.27
N TYR A 69 8.56 36.43 -1.01
CA TYR A 69 8.92 35.39 -1.99
C TYR A 69 10.43 35.12 -2.04
N ALA A 70 11.24 36.16 -2.24
CA ALA A 70 12.70 36.00 -2.31
C ALA A 70 13.31 35.49 -1.01
N THR A 71 12.71 35.83 0.15
CA THR A 71 13.17 35.33 1.45
C THR A 71 12.87 33.85 1.60
N ALA A 72 11.67 33.39 1.21
CA ALA A 72 11.31 31.98 1.22
C ALA A 72 12.17 31.18 0.24
N ALA A 73 12.44 31.71 -0.98
CA ALA A 73 13.30 31.07 -1.96
C ALA A 73 14.72 30.85 -1.43
N ARG A 74 15.30 31.85 -0.74
CA ARG A 74 16.61 31.69 -0.10
C ARG A 74 16.56 30.58 0.97
N LEU A 75 15.55 30.57 1.82
CA LEU A 75 15.39 29.56 2.88
C LEU A 75 15.18 28.16 2.31
N PHE A 76 14.46 28.03 1.19
CA PHE A 76 14.36 26.77 0.46
C PHE A 76 15.75 26.23 0.09
N HIS A 77 16.59 27.05 -0.51
CA HIS A 77 17.97 26.64 -0.85
C HIS A 77 18.79 26.30 0.38
N GLU A 78 18.65 27.01 1.49
CA GLU A 78 19.33 26.68 2.75
C GLU A 78 18.89 25.33 3.29
N ILE A 79 17.59 25.00 3.23
CA ILE A 79 17.03 23.74 3.69
C ILE A 79 17.46 22.56 2.83
N PHE A 80 17.50 22.74 1.49
CA PHE A 80 17.88 21.66 0.57
C PHE A 80 19.40 21.58 0.30
N LYS A 81 20.20 22.54 0.75
CA LYS A 81 21.67 22.52 0.61
C LYS A 81 22.34 21.24 1.15
N PRO A 82 21.88 20.60 2.24
CA PRO A 82 22.47 19.35 2.74
C PRO A 82 22.15 18.12 1.90
N LEU A 83 21.32 18.21 0.86
CA LEU A 83 20.99 17.07 0.00
C LEU A 83 22.24 16.58 -0.73
N ASN A 84 22.49 15.27 -0.71
CA ASN A 84 23.72 14.65 -1.22
C ASN A 84 23.64 14.20 -2.70
N CYS A 85 22.54 14.51 -3.40
CA CYS A 85 22.33 14.15 -4.81
C CYS A 85 21.74 15.33 -5.59
N PRO A 86 21.75 15.29 -6.94
CA PRO A 86 21.11 16.32 -7.77
C PRO A 86 19.63 16.51 -7.44
N LEU A 87 19.17 17.76 -7.42
CA LEU A 87 17.80 18.18 -7.24
C LEU A 87 17.29 18.87 -8.50
N HIS A 88 16.26 18.31 -9.12
CA HIS A 88 15.57 18.89 -10.27
C HIS A 88 14.26 19.52 -9.82
N LEU A 89 13.96 20.71 -10.28
CA LEU A 89 12.83 21.52 -9.85
C LEU A 89 11.90 21.81 -11.04
N LEU A 90 10.60 21.82 -10.78
CA LEU A 90 9.60 22.44 -11.65
C LEU A 90 8.70 23.35 -10.81
N PRO A 91 8.05 24.36 -11.41
CA PRO A 91 7.23 25.29 -10.66
C PRO A 91 5.84 24.72 -10.32
N GLY A 92 5.32 25.11 -9.13
CA GLY A 92 3.93 25.01 -8.76
C GLY A 92 3.20 26.35 -8.87
N ASN A 93 1.92 26.38 -8.53
CA ASN A 93 1.13 27.60 -8.60
C ASN A 93 1.55 28.66 -7.56
N HIS A 94 2.07 28.26 -6.41
CA HIS A 94 2.66 29.19 -5.46
C HIS A 94 3.96 29.81 -6.00
N ASP A 95 4.64 29.15 -6.93
CA ASP A 95 5.92 29.62 -7.45
C ASP A 95 5.81 30.59 -8.62
N ILE A 96 4.78 30.44 -9.50
CA ILE A 96 4.62 31.23 -10.74
C ILE A 96 3.19 31.70 -11.04
N GLY A 97 2.24 31.47 -10.14
CA GLY A 97 0.81 31.75 -10.32
C GLY A 97 0.02 30.52 -10.77
N ASP A 98 -1.30 30.60 -10.63
CA ASP A 98 -2.23 29.53 -10.96
C ASP A 98 -2.33 29.25 -12.47
N LYS A 99 -2.88 28.09 -12.82
CA LYS A 99 -3.32 27.81 -14.20
C LYS A 99 -4.36 28.85 -14.65
N PRO A 100 -4.49 29.11 -15.95
CA PRO A 100 -5.47 30.08 -16.46
C PRO A 100 -6.89 29.74 -16.02
N SER A 101 -7.56 30.71 -15.41
CA SER A 101 -8.96 30.63 -15.02
C SER A 101 -9.58 32.04 -15.04
N SER A 102 -10.79 32.14 -15.51
CA SER A 102 -11.52 33.41 -15.54
C SER A 102 -12.29 33.74 -14.25
N TRP A 103 -12.34 32.80 -13.32
CA TRP A 103 -13.20 32.85 -12.12
C TRP A 103 -12.45 32.70 -10.79
N THR A 104 -11.19 32.23 -10.77
CA THR A 104 -10.39 32.21 -9.55
C THR A 104 -9.82 33.60 -9.25
N PRO A 105 -9.81 34.03 -7.98
CA PRO A 105 -9.19 35.29 -7.59
C PRO A 105 -7.67 35.27 -7.56
N ALA A 106 -7.06 34.10 -7.69
CA ALA A 106 -5.61 33.93 -7.69
C ALA A 106 -4.98 34.52 -8.95
N GLU A 107 -3.80 35.07 -8.80
CA GLU A 107 -3.02 35.57 -9.93
C GLU A 107 -2.55 34.38 -10.79
N ILE A 108 -2.84 34.44 -12.08
CA ILE A 108 -2.47 33.41 -13.04
C ILE A 108 -1.02 33.56 -13.49
N VAL A 109 -0.47 32.48 -14.02
CA VAL A 109 0.89 32.45 -14.61
C VAL A 109 1.09 33.59 -15.63
N ASN A 110 2.22 34.28 -15.54
CA ASN A 110 2.59 35.37 -16.42
C ASN A 110 4.13 35.49 -16.55
N ASP A 111 4.60 36.23 -17.57
CA ASP A 111 6.03 36.40 -17.85
C ASP A 111 6.84 36.99 -16.67
N PRO A 112 6.37 38.00 -15.91
CA PRO A 112 7.07 38.50 -14.74
C PRO A 112 7.29 37.41 -13.67
N PHE A 113 6.28 36.60 -13.37
CA PHE A 113 6.36 35.55 -12.36
C PHE A 113 7.29 34.43 -12.80
N MET A 114 7.25 34.03 -14.07
CA MET A 114 8.20 33.06 -14.61
C MET A 114 9.65 33.55 -14.52
N ARG A 115 9.92 34.80 -14.89
CA ARG A 115 11.26 35.38 -14.75
C ARG A 115 11.72 35.46 -13.29
N GLN A 116 10.81 35.71 -12.36
CA GLN A 116 11.11 35.68 -10.93
C GLN A 116 11.50 34.26 -10.47
N PHE A 117 10.75 33.25 -10.89
CA PHE A 117 11.12 31.85 -10.65
C PHE A 117 12.48 31.51 -11.25
N GLU A 118 12.70 31.84 -12.51
CA GLU A 118 13.96 31.58 -13.21
C GLU A 118 15.19 32.22 -12.49
N THR A 119 15.00 33.38 -11.88
CA THR A 119 16.02 34.05 -11.11
C THR A 119 16.45 33.27 -9.86
N HIS A 120 15.51 32.55 -9.24
CA HIS A 120 15.72 31.86 -7.97
C HIS A 120 15.93 30.35 -8.14
N PHE A 121 15.26 29.70 -9.10
CA PHE A 121 15.16 28.25 -9.16
C PHE A 121 15.61 27.65 -10.51
N GLY A 122 15.84 28.45 -11.52
CA GLY A 122 16.23 28.01 -12.86
C GLY A 122 15.03 27.84 -13.80
N SER A 123 15.21 27.07 -14.88
CA SER A 123 14.22 26.95 -15.95
C SER A 123 12.87 26.46 -15.43
N THR A 124 11.76 26.97 -16.00
CA THR A 124 10.41 26.55 -15.65
C THR A 124 10.00 25.20 -16.26
N TYR A 125 10.72 24.71 -17.27
CA TYR A 125 10.60 23.38 -17.83
C TYR A 125 11.94 22.89 -18.35
N SER A 126 12.17 21.59 -18.35
CA SER A 126 13.42 20.97 -18.78
C SER A 126 13.27 19.48 -19.03
N SER A 127 14.28 18.86 -19.63
CA SER A 127 14.43 17.41 -19.67
C SER A 127 15.88 17.01 -19.44
N PHE A 128 16.07 15.77 -19.02
CA PHE A 128 17.40 15.18 -18.87
C PHE A 128 17.33 13.65 -19.05
N ASP A 129 18.46 13.06 -19.30
CA ASP A 129 18.63 11.62 -19.41
C ASP A 129 19.34 11.06 -18.19
N PHE A 130 18.91 9.90 -17.75
CA PHE A 130 19.64 9.10 -16.78
C PHE A 130 19.55 7.62 -17.18
N ASP A 131 20.68 7.00 -17.43
CA ASP A 131 20.77 5.66 -18.02
C ASP A 131 19.96 5.57 -19.32
N ASP A 132 19.10 4.56 -19.48
CA ASP A 132 18.22 4.35 -20.65
C ASP A 132 16.87 5.09 -20.57
N CYS A 133 16.71 5.95 -19.57
CA CYS A 133 15.48 6.68 -19.30
C CYS A 133 15.60 8.17 -19.66
N HIS A 134 14.47 8.75 -20.05
CA HIS A 134 14.31 10.17 -20.34
C HIS A 134 13.28 10.78 -19.39
N PHE A 135 13.64 11.88 -18.75
CA PHE A 135 12.87 12.57 -17.71
C PHE A 135 12.46 13.95 -18.19
N VAL A 136 11.16 14.22 -18.23
CA VAL A 136 10.58 15.46 -18.76
C VAL A 136 9.87 16.21 -17.64
N LEU A 137 10.35 17.38 -17.28
CA LEU A 137 9.75 18.29 -16.30
C LEU A 137 8.96 19.36 -17.05
N LEU A 138 7.64 19.37 -16.90
CA LEU A 138 6.71 20.21 -17.64
C LEU A 138 6.12 21.30 -16.74
N ASN A 139 6.13 22.56 -17.21
CA ASN A 139 5.36 23.63 -16.57
C ASN A 139 3.87 23.52 -16.98
N SER A 140 3.10 22.90 -16.13
CA SER A 140 1.65 22.64 -16.38
C SER A 140 0.78 23.89 -16.34
N GLN A 141 1.23 24.96 -15.66
CA GLN A 141 0.49 26.22 -15.55
C GLN A 141 0.46 26.99 -16.88
N LEU A 142 1.42 26.72 -17.77
CA LEU A 142 1.44 27.31 -19.11
C LEU A 142 0.34 26.80 -20.02
N LEU A 143 -0.18 25.60 -19.79
CA LEU A 143 -1.20 25.01 -20.66
C LEU A 143 -2.48 25.86 -20.64
N ASN A 144 -2.95 26.27 -21.82
CA ASN A 144 -4.06 27.18 -22.06
C ASN A 144 -3.83 28.65 -21.63
N SER A 145 -2.59 29.06 -21.36
CA SER A 145 -2.28 30.44 -20.95
C SER A 145 -2.36 31.46 -22.11
N GLY A 146 -2.19 31.00 -23.34
CA GLY A 146 -2.08 31.87 -24.50
C GLY A 146 -0.75 32.65 -24.60
N LEU A 147 0.14 32.47 -23.64
CA LEU A 147 1.47 33.10 -23.61
C LEU A 147 2.38 32.56 -24.73
N GLN A 148 3.39 33.36 -25.12
CA GLN A 148 4.38 32.87 -26.07
C GLN A 148 5.15 31.67 -25.48
N ALA A 149 5.43 31.67 -24.19
CA ALA A 149 6.09 30.57 -23.48
C ALA A 149 5.33 29.23 -23.57
N GLU A 150 4.00 29.24 -23.64
CA GLU A 150 3.21 28.03 -23.91
C GLU A 150 3.55 27.41 -25.27
N LYS A 151 3.59 28.25 -26.32
CA LYS A 151 3.92 27.79 -27.68
C LYS A 151 5.35 27.27 -27.76
N ASP A 152 6.28 27.95 -27.08
CA ASP A 152 7.69 27.57 -27.05
C ASP A 152 7.87 26.24 -26.31
N GLN A 153 7.20 26.05 -25.16
CA GLN A 153 7.19 24.78 -24.43
C GLN A 153 6.55 23.65 -25.27
N ALA A 154 5.44 23.91 -25.95
CA ALA A 154 4.77 22.91 -26.78
C ALA A 154 5.65 22.46 -27.96
N ALA A 155 6.32 23.38 -28.63
CA ALA A 155 7.25 23.07 -29.72
C ALA A 155 8.48 22.31 -29.22
N TRP A 156 9.04 22.72 -28.09
CA TRP A 156 10.16 22.03 -27.44
C TRP A 156 9.76 20.62 -27.02
N LEU A 157 8.62 20.44 -26.32
CA LEU A 157 8.18 19.13 -25.84
C LEU A 157 7.97 18.13 -26.99
N ALA A 158 7.32 18.57 -28.08
CA ALA A 158 7.10 17.71 -29.24
C ALA A 158 8.44 17.26 -29.89
N GLY A 159 9.41 18.17 -29.98
CA GLY A 159 10.74 17.86 -30.49
C GLY A 159 11.56 16.95 -29.58
N ASP A 160 11.50 17.20 -28.29
CA ASP A 160 12.19 16.43 -27.24
C ASP A 160 11.68 15.00 -27.16
N LEU A 161 10.37 14.80 -27.13
CA LEU A 161 9.75 13.47 -27.13
C LEU A 161 10.06 12.68 -28.42
N GLU A 162 10.06 13.33 -29.59
CA GLU A 162 10.40 12.67 -30.85
C GLU A 162 11.88 12.23 -30.87
N GLN A 163 12.79 13.03 -30.38
CA GLN A 163 14.21 12.66 -30.30
C GLN A 163 14.44 11.49 -29.33
N ASN A 164 13.64 11.39 -28.27
CA ASN A 164 13.81 10.40 -27.20
C ASN A 164 12.79 9.24 -27.26
N ARG A 165 12.03 9.10 -28.35
CA ARG A 165 10.92 8.11 -28.50
C ARG A 165 11.31 6.65 -28.29
N ASN A 166 12.60 6.33 -28.35
CA ASN A 166 13.11 4.97 -28.13
C ASN A 166 13.55 4.71 -26.68
N LYS A 167 13.53 5.74 -25.82
CA LYS A 167 13.84 5.62 -24.40
C LYS A 167 12.59 5.36 -23.58
N ARG A 168 12.78 4.98 -22.33
CA ARG A 168 11.71 4.91 -21.33
C ARG A 168 11.44 6.32 -20.81
N ILE A 169 10.29 6.90 -21.14
CA ILE A 169 9.97 8.30 -20.83
C ILE A 169 9.15 8.36 -19.55
N PHE A 170 9.57 9.25 -18.64
CA PHE A 170 8.85 9.62 -17.42
C PHE A 170 8.58 11.13 -17.45
N MET A 171 7.34 11.52 -17.11
CA MET A 171 6.91 12.92 -17.13
C MET A 171 6.53 13.41 -15.73
N PHE A 172 6.77 14.69 -15.49
CA PHE A 172 6.55 15.35 -14.20
C PHE A 172 5.89 16.69 -14.43
N CYS A 173 4.85 17.00 -13.68
CA CYS A 173 4.17 18.29 -13.74
C CYS A 173 3.54 18.61 -12.38
N HIS A 174 3.19 19.87 -12.14
CA HIS A 174 2.55 20.23 -10.88
C HIS A 174 1.07 19.85 -10.89
N TYR A 175 0.25 20.40 -11.80
CA TYR A 175 -1.16 20.03 -11.92
C TYR A 175 -1.32 18.66 -12.58
N PRO A 176 -2.10 17.71 -11.97
CA PRO A 176 -2.41 16.45 -12.62
C PRO A 176 -3.33 16.66 -13.85
N PRO A 177 -3.20 15.86 -14.89
CA PRO A 177 -4.17 15.87 -15.99
C PRO A 177 -5.58 15.56 -15.52
N PHE A 178 -5.73 14.64 -14.59
CA PHE A 178 -6.99 14.22 -13.98
C PHE A 178 -6.73 13.56 -12.63
N ILE A 179 -7.76 13.42 -11.79
CA ILE A 179 -7.70 12.75 -10.48
C ILE A 179 -8.24 11.33 -10.53
N THR A 180 -9.37 11.12 -11.23
CA THR A 180 -10.05 9.81 -11.29
C THR A 180 -10.20 9.25 -12.70
N SER A 181 -10.46 10.09 -13.69
CA SER A 181 -10.70 9.67 -15.07
C SER A 181 -10.24 10.73 -16.06
N PRO A 182 -9.63 10.36 -17.20
CA PRO A 182 -9.19 11.31 -18.23
C PRO A 182 -10.29 12.21 -18.77
N ASP A 183 -11.54 11.77 -18.71
CA ASP A 183 -12.74 12.49 -19.19
C ASP A 183 -13.50 13.21 -18.08
N GLU A 184 -12.94 13.33 -16.87
CA GLU A 184 -13.58 14.05 -15.78
C GLU A 184 -13.76 15.54 -16.11
N PRO A 185 -14.82 16.20 -15.56
CA PRO A 185 -14.99 17.62 -15.71
C PRO A 185 -13.79 18.43 -15.20
N GLU A 186 -13.62 19.63 -15.78
CA GLU A 186 -12.66 20.59 -15.25
C GLU A 186 -13.02 21.02 -13.82
N HIS A 187 -12.02 21.11 -12.96
CA HIS A 187 -12.10 21.68 -11.61
C HIS A 187 -10.73 22.25 -11.22
N TYR A 188 -10.62 22.83 -10.02
CA TYR A 188 -9.39 23.47 -9.58
C TYR A 188 -8.17 22.55 -9.62
N ASP A 189 -8.34 21.28 -9.29
CA ASP A 189 -7.25 20.33 -9.05
C ASP A 189 -6.77 19.56 -10.30
N ASN A 190 -7.34 19.79 -11.49
CA ASN A 190 -6.90 19.11 -12.73
C ASN A 190 -6.57 20.09 -13.87
N LEU A 191 -5.98 19.61 -14.94
CA LEU A 191 -5.73 20.41 -16.14
C LEU A 191 -7.03 20.69 -16.89
N SER A 192 -7.12 21.89 -17.45
CA SER A 192 -8.26 22.35 -18.28
C SER A 192 -8.11 21.91 -19.73
N GLU A 193 -9.24 21.80 -20.44
CA GLU A 193 -9.24 21.60 -21.89
C GLU A 193 -8.91 22.90 -22.65
N PRO A 194 -8.32 22.87 -23.84
CA PRO A 194 -7.86 21.68 -24.60
C PRO A 194 -6.47 21.16 -24.21
N GLY A 195 -5.78 21.83 -23.30
CA GLY A 195 -4.40 21.49 -22.91
C GLY A 195 -4.27 20.06 -22.33
N ARG A 196 -5.29 19.61 -21.56
CA ARG A 196 -5.35 18.25 -21.04
C ARG A 196 -5.35 17.22 -22.18
N SER A 197 -6.29 17.33 -23.12
CA SER A 197 -6.39 16.41 -24.26
C SER A 197 -5.10 16.40 -25.08
N TRP A 198 -4.52 17.54 -25.34
CA TRP A 198 -3.24 17.66 -26.06
C TRP A 198 -2.11 16.91 -25.33
N LEU A 199 -1.99 17.09 -24.01
CA LEU A 199 -0.96 16.39 -23.22
C LEU A 199 -1.20 14.87 -23.21
N MET A 200 -2.45 14.43 -23.05
CA MET A 200 -2.81 13.02 -23.07
C MET A 200 -2.50 12.34 -24.43
N GLU A 201 -2.73 13.05 -25.56
CA GLU A 201 -2.32 12.54 -26.87
C GLU A 201 -0.81 12.34 -27.02
N LEU A 202 0.00 13.24 -26.48
CA LEU A 202 1.46 13.09 -26.46
C LEU A 202 1.90 11.91 -25.60
N ILE A 203 1.31 11.78 -24.40
CA ILE A 203 1.57 10.67 -23.47
C ILE A 203 1.33 9.33 -24.15
N ASP A 204 0.20 9.17 -24.81
CA ASP A 204 -0.14 7.93 -25.53
C ASP A 204 0.76 7.70 -26.74
N ARG A 205 0.99 8.73 -27.56
CA ARG A 205 1.82 8.65 -28.78
C ARG A 205 3.24 8.20 -28.48
N TYR A 206 3.85 8.73 -27.43
CA TYR A 206 5.22 8.44 -27.03
C TYR A 206 5.35 7.37 -25.95
N ARG A 207 4.22 6.72 -25.58
CA ARG A 207 4.17 5.61 -24.60
C ARG A 207 4.89 5.94 -23.29
N VAL A 208 4.60 7.10 -22.74
CA VAL A 208 5.13 7.53 -21.43
C VAL A 208 4.84 6.44 -20.39
N LYS A 209 5.85 6.08 -19.59
CA LYS A 209 5.73 4.98 -18.62
C LYS A 209 4.98 5.40 -17.37
N ALA A 210 5.26 6.60 -16.88
CA ALA A 210 4.51 7.19 -15.78
C ALA A 210 4.52 8.71 -15.86
N LEU A 211 3.43 9.33 -15.38
CA LEU A 211 3.33 10.74 -15.10
C LEU A 211 3.12 10.94 -13.60
N PHE A 212 3.90 11.83 -13.02
CA PHE A 212 3.85 12.20 -11.60
C PHE A 212 3.45 13.66 -11.44
N SER A 213 2.50 13.94 -10.54
CA SER A 213 2.00 15.28 -10.28
C SER A 213 1.78 15.56 -8.80
N GLY A 214 1.81 16.84 -8.41
CA GLY A 214 1.57 17.35 -7.07
C GLY A 214 0.23 18.07 -6.94
N HIS A 215 0.26 19.30 -6.38
CA HIS A 215 -0.85 20.26 -6.26
C HIS A 215 -2.02 19.83 -5.35
N VAL A 216 -2.43 18.57 -5.45
CA VAL A 216 -3.62 18.06 -4.78
C VAL A 216 -3.37 17.72 -3.31
N HIS A 217 -2.11 17.58 -2.90
CA HIS A 217 -1.69 17.18 -1.56
C HIS A 217 -2.34 15.90 -1.07
N ASN A 218 -2.62 14.98 -1.99
CA ASN A 218 -3.24 13.69 -1.70
C ASN A 218 -2.65 12.60 -2.60
N TYR A 219 -2.79 11.35 -2.15
CA TYR A 219 -2.33 10.19 -2.91
C TYR A 219 -3.44 9.68 -3.84
N PHE A 220 -3.17 9.67 -5.16
CA PHE A 220 -4.00 8.98 -6.14
C PHE A 220 -3.14 8.17 -7.11
N TYR A 221 -3.67 7.03 -7.52
CA TYR A 221 -3.09 6.21 -8.57
C TYR A 221 -4.15 5.86 -9.61
N ASN A 222 -3.84 6.09 -10.87
CA ASN A 222 -4.64 5.67 -12.00
C ASN A 222 -3.73 5.07 -13.07
N ARG A 223 -4.36 4.37 -14.02
CA ARG A 223 -3.72 3.90 -15.22
C ARG A 223 -4.62 4.16 -16.41
N SER A 224 -4.08 4.75 -17.44
CA SER A 224 -4.73 4.92 -18.74
C SER A 224 -3.81 4.36 -19.80
N ASN A 225 -4.33 3.44 -20.62
CA ASN A 225 -3.52 2.67 -21.58
C ASN A 225 -2.30 2.03 -20.91
N ASP A 226 -1.08 2.36 -21.36
CA ASP A 226 0.18 1.84 -20.83
C ASP A 226 0.88 2.78 -19.84
N THR A 227 0.25 3.89 -19.48
CA THR A 227 0.81 4.93 -18.60
C THR A 227 0.24 4.85 -17.19
N ASP A 228 1.12 4.84 -16.21
CA ASP A 228 0.77 4.98 -14.79
C ASP A 228 0.70 6.47 -14.41
N PHE A 229 -0.39 6.91 -13.78
CA PHE A 229 -0.59 8.28 -13.31
C PHE A 229 -0.59 8.29 -11.79
N PHE A 230 0.33 9.06 -11.22
CA PHE A 230 0.46 9.21 -9.78
C PHE A 230 0.28 10.67 -9.39
N VAL A 231 -0.58 10.92 -8.41
CA VAL A 231 -0.65 12.19 -7.70
C VAL A 231 -0.01 11.98 -6.33
N LEU A 232 0.95 12.83 -6.00
CA LEU A 232 1.74 12.70 -4.78
C LEU A 232 1.05 13.34 -3.58
N PRO A 233 1.22 12.75 -2.39
CA PRO A 233 0.97 13.47 -1.15
C PRO A 233 1.92 14.66 -1.02
N SER A 234 1.50 15.70 -0.31
CA SER A 234 2.39 16.77 0.11
C SER A 234 3.31 16.31 1.24
N ILE A 235 4.45 16.97 1.37
CA ILE A 235 5.33 16.78 2.51
C ILE A 235 4.99 17.69 3.69
N THR A 236 4.02 18.60 3.56
CA THR A 236 3.75 19.65 4.56
C THR A 236 2.34 19.70 5.10
N PHE A 237 1.31 19.55 4.29
CA PHE A 237 -0.08 19.52 4.75
C PHE A 237 -0.99 18.80 3.76
N PHE A 238 -2.13 18.29 4.26
CA PHE A 238 -3.16 17.62 3.48
C PHE A 238 -4.27 18.61 3.11
N ARG A 239 -4.87 18.48 1.94
CA ARG A 239 -6.06 19.27 1.57
C ARG A 239 -7.28 18.73 2.30
N HIS A 240 -7.80 19.51 3.23
CA HIS A 240 -8.82 19.08 4.19
C HIS A 240 -10.16 18.68 3.56
N ASP A 241 -10.51 19.18 2.36
CA ASP A 241 -11.67 18.73 1.60
C ASP A 241 -11.62 17.22 1.29
N TYR A 242 -10.45 16.66 1.03
CA TYR A 242 -10.27 15.21 0.82
C TYR A 242 -10.42 14.37 2.09
N SER A 243 -10.55 14.96 3.27
CA SER A 243 -10.85 14.22 4.50
C SER A 243 -12.19 13.48 4.45
N GLU A 244 -13.13 13.92 3.61
CA GLU A 244 -14.42 13.26 3.38
C GLU A 244 -14.26 11.85 2.77
N LEU A 245 -13.14 11.56 2.08
CA LEU A 245 -12.83 10.23 1.54
C LEU A 245 -12.80 9.14 2.62
N PHE A 246 -12.45 9.50 3.85
CA PHE A 246 -12.31 8.51 4.93
C PHE A 246 -13.63 8.16 5.63
N LYS A 247 -14.70 8.93 5.43
CA LYS A 247 -16.03 8.72 6.04
C LYS A 247 -15.98 8.60 7.57
N VAL A 248 -15.04 9.30 8.20
CA VAL A 248 -14.85 9.42 9.66
C VAL A 248 -14.52 10.86 10.01
N GLY A 249 -14.56 11.20 11.30
CA GLY A 249 -14.17 12.53 11.76
C GLY A 249 -12.76 12.89 11.27
N PRO A 250 -12.54 14.13 10.82
CA PRO A 250 -11.25 14.57 10.31
C PRO A 250 -10.18 14.58 11.43
N ALA A 251 -8.91 14.55 11.04
CA ALA A 251 -7.78 14.82 11.92
C ALA A 251 -7.70 16.32 12.29
N GLU A 252 -6.63 16.73 12.97
CA GLU A 252 -6.42 18.13 13.38
C GLU A 252 -6.58 19.11 12.21
N GLU A 253 -7.04 20.30 12.53
CA GLU A 253 -7.31 21.37 11.56
C GLU A 253 -8.22 20.90 10.40
N PHE A 254 -9.30 20.21 10.76
CA PHE A 254 -10.27 19.65 9.79
C PHE A 254 -9.64 18.67 8.79
N GLY A 255 -8.58 18.00 9.19
CA GLY A 255 -7.83 17.04 8.40
C GLY A 255 -6.56 17.59 7.74
N ARG A 256 -6.36 18.92 7.75
CA ARG A 256 -5.18 19.54 7.15
C ARG A 256 -3.87 19.04 7.77
N ASN A 257 -3.87 18.76 9.08
CA ASN A 257 -2.74 18.19 9.80
C ASN A 257 -2.88 16.68 10.03
N ASP A 258 -3.42 15.94 9.08
CA ASP A 258 -3.45 14.47 9.12
C ASP A 258 -2.05 13.90 8.79
N LEU A 259 -1.26 13.65 9.83
CA LEU A 259 0.15 13.28 9.73
C LEU A 259 0.39 12.03 8.89
N GLY A 260 -0.52 11.08 8.93
CA GLY A 260 -0.44 9.85 8.13
C GLY A 260 -0.64 10.05 6.62
N ARG A 261 -0.91 11.29 6.17
CA ARG A 261 -1.11 11.63 4.74
C ARG A 261 0.13 12.22 4.08
N PHE A 262 1.15 12.55 4.85
CA PHE A 262 2.37 13.17 4.31
C PHE A 262 3.38 12.12 3.87
N GLY A 263 4.00 12.35 2.72
CA GLY A 263 4.93 11.36 2.19
C GLY A 263 5.70 11.83 0.97
N ILE A 264 6.66 11.02 0.58
CA ILE A 264 7.45 11.16 -0.64
C ILE A 264 7.32 9.88 -1.47
N PHE A 265 7.67 9.92 -2.73
CA PHE A 265 7.83 8.71 -3.52
C PHE A 265 9.30 8.33 -3.68
N TRP A 266 9.60 7.07 -3.46
CA TRP A 266 10.86 6.44 -3.81
C TRP A 266 10.61 5.51 -4.99
N VAL A 267 11.21 5.81 -6.13
CA VAL A 267 11.01 5.08 -7.37
C VAL A 267 12.26 4.26 -7.68
N LYS A 268 12.05 2.97 -7.90
CA LYS A 268 13.10 2.04 -8.29
C LYS A 268 12.91 1.65 -9.75
N ILE A 269 13.96 1.79 -10.53
CA ILE A 269 13.97 1.44 -11.96
C ILE A 269 14.65 0.11 -12.15
N TYR A 270 13.92 -0.82 -12.73
CA TYR A 270 14.41 -2.13 -13.14
C TYR A 270 14.53 -2.21 -14.66
N LYS A 271 15.23 -3.20 -15.20
CA LYS A 271 15.40 -3.36 -16.66
C LYS A 271 14.07 -3.39 -17.44
N THR A 272 13.01 -3.95 -16.87
CA THR A 272 11.73 -4.17 -17.57
C THR A 272 10.56 -3.37 -17.01
N HIS A 273 10.66 -2.84 -15.79
CA HIS A 273 9.56 -2.16 -15.09
C HIS A 273 10.09 -1.09 -14.14
N HIS A 274 9.18 -0.38 -13.53
CA HIS A 274 9.43 0.51 -12.40
C HIS A 274 8.53 0.14 -11.22
N ALA A 275 8.97 0.48 -10.02
CA ALA A 275 8.22 0.30 -8.79
C ALA A 275 8.20 1.63 -8.00
N VAL A 276 7.03 2.05 -7.55
CA VAL A 276 6.82 3.32 -6.85
C VAL A 276 6.42 3.04 -5.40
N HIS A 277 7.23 3.49 -4.47
CA HIS A 277 6.99 3.33 -3.04
C HIS A 277 6.60 4.67 -2.43
N CYS A 278 5.43 4.74 -1.79
CA CYS A 278 5.05 5.87 -0.97
C CYS A 278 5.69 5.71 0.41
N MET A 279 6.61 6.60 0.75
CA MET A 279 7.29 6.62 2.03
C MET A 279 6.67 7.70 2.90
N ARG A 280 5.98 7.32 3.98
CA ARG A 280 5.33 8.26 4.90
C ARG A 280 6.37 9.04 5.69
N THR A 281 6.14 10.32 5.89
CA THR A 281 6.97 11.19 6.74
C THR A 281 6.39 11.38 8.13
N GLU A 282 5.13 10.96 8.34
CA GLU A 282 4.39 11.07 9.62
C GLU A 282 4.39 12.50 10.18
N GLY A 283 4.55 13.51 9.30
CA GLY A 283 4.64 14.91 9.70
C GLY A 283 5.84 15.25 10.58
N SER A 284 6.84 14.40 10.62
CA SER A 284 8.05 14.57 11.40
C SER A 284 8.80 15.85 11.01
N THR A 285 9.47 16.46 11.98
CA THR A 285 10.17 17.74 11.81
C THR A 285 11.59 17.66 12.34
N ILE A 286 12.50 18.42 11.72
CA ILE A 286 13.85 18.71 12.24
C ILE A 286 13.95 20.22 12.42
N LYS A 287 14.29 20.65 13.62
CA LYS A 287 14.52 22.07 13.95
C LYS A 287 15.85 22.55 13.41
N ALA A 288 15.91 23.82 13.02
CA ALA A 288 17.15 24.44 12.61
C ALA A 288 18.17 24.51 13.76
N ASN A 289 19.41 24.13 13.50
CA ASN A 289 20.57 24.38 14.39
C ASN A 289 20.48 23.84 15.82
N THR A 290 19.72 22.77 16.09
CA THR A 290 19.57 22.24 17.47
C THR A 290 20.70 21.29 17.89
N GLY A 291 21.44 20.69 16.94
CA GLY A 291 22.44 19.66 17.25
C GLY A 291 21.86 18.37 17.82
N GLU A 292 20.54 18.20 17.79
CA GLU A 292 19.86 16.96 18.20
C GLU A 292 20.27 15.82 17.27
N PRO A 293 20.42 14.58 17.77
CA PRO A 293 20.69 13.44 16.92
C PRO A 293 19.53 13.24 15.91
N LEU A 294 19.91 13.01 14.65
CA LEU A 294 18.92 12.80 13.60
C LEU A 294 18.28 11.41 13.74
N PRO A 295 16.96 11.29 13.55
CA PRO A 295 16.27 10.01 13.69
C PRO A 295 16.73 9.01 12.61
N GLU A 296 16.82 7.74 12.95
CA GLU A 296 16.95 6.68 11.96
C GLU A 296 15.61 6.47 11.27
N ILE A 297 15.63 6.41 9.93
CA ILE A 297 14.43 6.26 9.13
C ILE A 297 14.30 4.83 8.64
N GLN A 298 13.13 4.24 8.83
CA GLN A 298 12.83 2.94 8.27
C GLN A 298 12.58 3.05 6.76
N THR A 299 13.46 2.42 5.98
CA THR A 299 13.47 2.52 4.51
C THR A 299 12.79 1.32 3.84
N HIS A 300 11.82 0.70 4.50
CA HIS A 300 11.15 -0.49 3.97
C HIS A 300 9.84 -0.12 3.29
N GLY A 301 9.70 -0.54 2.06
CA GLY A 301 8.49 -0.46 1.28
C GLY A 301 8.48 -1.59 0.26
N PHE A 302 7.29 -2.05 -0.10
CA PHE A 302 7.10 -3.08 -1.12
C PHE A 302 6.30 -2.52 -2.28
N HIS A 303 6.47 -3.17 -3.42
CA HIS A 303 5.61 -2.96 -4.56
C HIS A 303 5.20 -4.33 -5.11
N PRO A 304 3.95 -4.56 -5.55
CA PRO A 304 3.52 -5.88 -6.01
C PRO A 304 4.37 -6.48 -7.15
N ARG A 305 4.96 -5.63 -8.00
CA ARG A 305 5.88 -6.06 -9.08
C ARG A 305 7.22 -6.60 -8.56
N GLU A 306 7.62 -6.25 -7.34
CA GLU A 306 8.87 -6.71 -6.72
C GLU A 306 8.67 -8.01 -5.93
N ILE A 307 7.43 -8.38 -5.60
CA ILE A 307 7.11 -9.54 -4.78
C ILE A 307 7.01 -10.78 -5.65
N SER A 308 7.97 -11.70 -5.50
CA SER A 308 7.98 -13.00 -6.17
C SER A 308 7.35 -14.13 -5.33
N TRP A 309 7.16 -13.91 -4.04
CA TRP A 309 6.66 -14.91 -3.08
C TRP A 309 5.15 -14.86 -2.87
N SER A 310 4.62 -15.95 -2.28
CA SER A 310 3.23 -16.08 -1.88
C SER A 310 3.09 -15.73 -0.39
N GLY A 311 2.53 -14.57 -0.09
CA GLY A 311 2.20 -14.15 1.26
C GLY A 311 0.68 -14.20 1.53
N LEU A 312 0.26 -13.57 2.62
CA LEU A 312 -1.16 -13.37 2.92
C LEU A 312 -1.86 -12.53 1.86
N GLY A 313 -3.09 -12.88 1.57
CA GLY A 313 -4.04 -12.05 0.84
C GLY A 313 -5.00 -11.30 1.77
N ILE A 314 -5.75 -10.38 1.20
CA ILE A 314 -6.72 -9.55 1.90
C ILE A 314 -8.11 -9.76 1.31
N ASP A 315 -9.13 -9.88 2.17
CA ASP A 315 -10.54 -9.86 1.77
C ASP A 315 -11.01 -8.40 1.65
N MET A 316 -11.37 -7.99 0.43
CA MET A 316 -11.75 -6.62 0.06
C MET A 316 -13.27 -6.44 0.14
N ARG A 317 -13.86 -6.64 1.31
CA ARG A 317 -15.32 -6.53 1.50
C ARG A 317 -15.86 -5.11 1.55
N TYR A 318 -15.02 -4.10 1.59
CA TYR A 318 -15.42 -2.70 1.59
C TYR A 318 -15.40 -2.12 0.17
N PRO A 319 -16.07 -0.97 -0.09
CA PRO A 319 -16.14 -0.37 -1.43
C PRO A 319 -14.80 0.32 -1.80
N TRP A 320 -13.77 -0.46 -2.04
CA TRP A 320 -12.38 -0.05 -2.25
C TRP A 320 -12.12 0.74 -3.54
N ALA A 321 -13.02 0.65 -4.52
CA ALA A 321 -12.94 1.35 -5.80
C ALA A 321 -14.05 2.41 -5.96
N GLU A 322 -14.79 2.71 -4.88
CA GLU A 322 -15.87 3.70 -4.89
C GLU A 322 -15.33 5.09 -5.23
N ILE A 323 -16.00 5.76 -6.17
CA ILE A 323 -15.78 7.18 -6.47
C ILE A 323 -16.91 7.96 -5.85
N ILE A 324 -16.59 8.96 -5.03
CA ILE A 324 -17.56 9.81 -4.37
C ILE A 324 -17.47 11.26 -4.84
N GLU A 325 -18.57 11.95 -4.81
CA GLU A 325 -18.61 13.41 -5.05
C GLU A 325 -18.09 14.11 -3.79
N MET A 326 -17.08 14.96 -4.00
CA MET A 326 -16.47 15.74 -2.93
C MET A 326 -17.28 16.97 -2.59
N PRO A 327 -17.34 17.39 -1.33
CA PRO A 327 -17.93 18.69 -0.98
C PRO A 327 -17.10 19.83 -1.56
N TYR A 328 -17.68 21.00 -1.61
CA TYR A 328 -16.95 22.21 -2.01
C TYR A 328 -15.80 22.50 -1.05
N SER A 329 -14.66 22.91 -1.58
CA SER A 329 -13.48 23.27 -0.81
C SER A 329 -13.43 24.75 -0.40
N GLY A 330 -14.57 25.34 -0.08
CA GLY A 330 -14.65 26.75 0.29
C GLY A 330 -14.43 27.67 -0.90
N GLY A 331 -13.58 28.69 -0.78
CA GLY A 331 -13.41 29.71 -1.79
C GLY A 331 -12.65 29.33 -3.07
N LEU A 332 -12.18 28.09 -3.21
CA LEU A 332 -11.37 27.67 -4.37
C LEU A 332 -12.21 26.94 -5.43
N ASP A 333 -13.17 26.15 -5.03
CA ASP A 333 -13.86 25.19 -5.89
C ASP A 333 -15.39 25.22 -5.66
N GLU A 334 -15.92 26.42 -5.45
CA GLU A 334 -17.31 26.63 -4.99
C GLU A 334 -18.35 26.19 -6.01
N PHE A 335 -18.04 26.29 -7.30
CA PHE A 335 -18.98 26.03 -8.38
C PHE A 335 -18.82 24.69 -9.10
N TYR A 336 -17.71 24.01 -8.87
CA TYR A 336 -17.36 22.77 -9.55
C TYR A 336 -17.33 21.61 -8.57
N ARG A 337 -18.12 20.58 -8.88
CA ARG A 337 -18.14 19.33 -8.09
C ARG A 337 -17.15 18.36 -8.67
N LYS A 338 -16.14 18.04 -7.89
CA LYS A 338 -15.15 17.03 -8.24
C LYS A 338 -15.53 15.67 -7.67
N LYS A 339 -15.03 14.63 -8.31
CA LYS A 339 -15.18 13.26 -7.86
C LYS A 339 -13.82 12.70 -7.54
N ALA A 340 -13.72 11.93 -6.45
CA ALA A 340 -12.46 11.32 -6.05
C ALA A 340 -12.67 9.92 -5.50
N ARG A 341 -11.64 9.10 -5.60
CA ARG A 341 -11.55 7.76 -5.00
C ARG A 341 -10.55 7.81 -3.85
N ASN A 342 -10.84 7.09 -2.78
CA ASN A 342 -9.87 6.93 -1.70
C ASN A 342 -8.83 5.87 -2.08
N ASP A 343 -7.63 6.31 -2.48
CA ASP A 343 -6.51 5.42 -2.83
C ASP A 343 -5.54 5.16 -1.65
N HIS A 344 -5.77 5.71 -0.47
CA HIS A 344 -4.95 5.42 0.72
C HIS A 344 -4.98 3.95 1.16
N PRO A 345 -6.10 3.20 1.03
CA PRO A 345 -6.06 1.74 1.22
C PRO A 345 -5.08 1.03 0.28
N LEU A 346 -4.99 1.47 -0.98
CA LEU A 346 -4.03 0.93 -1.95
C LEU A 346 -2.59 1.25 -1.53
N CYS A 347 -2.33 2.49 -1.11
CA CYS A 347 -1.04 2.89 -0.56
C CYS A 347 -0.63 1.99 0.61
N ALA A 348 -1.53 1.77 1.58
CA ALA A 348 -1.28 0.91 2.73
C ALA A 348 -1.04 -0.57 2.33
N MET A 349 -1.78 -1.09 1.35
CA MET A 349 -1.54 -2.44 0.81
C MET A 349 -0.14 -2.58 0.20
N TRP A 350 0.31 -1.57 -0.55
CA TRP A 350 1.65 -1.57 -1.14
C TRP A 350 2.74 -1.46 -0.07
N GLU A 351 2.56 -0.59 0.92
CA GLU A 351 3.49 -0.51 2.07
C GLU A 351 3.68 -1.84 2.81
N MET A 352 2.62 -2.64 2.90
CA MET A 352 2.66 -3.95 3.56
C MET A 352 3.16 -5.09 2.66
N GLY A 353 3.21 -4.89 1.34
CA GLY A 353 3.53 -5.95 0.40
C GLY A 353 2.36 -6.90 0.12
N VAL A 354 1.12 -6.42 0.17
CA VAL A 354 -0.07 -7.20 -0.16
C VAL A 354 -0.17 -7.38 -1.68
N LYS A 355 -0.22 -8.62 -2.13
CA LYS A 355 -0.32 -8.97 -3.55
C LYS A 355 -1.66 -9.62 -3.91
N LYS A 356 -2.18 -10.50 -3.05
CA LYS A 356 -3.40 -11.28 -3.28
C LYS A 356 -4.63 -10.54 -2.76
N LEU A 357 -5.64 -10.35 -3.59
CA LEU A 357 -6.88 -9.67 -3.26
C LEU A 357 -8.07 -10.59 -3.54
N ARG A 358 -8.94 -10.78 -2.55
CA ARG A 358 -10.18 -11.54 -2.67
C ARG A 358 -11.36 -10.58 -2.77
N LEU A 359 -12.12 -10.68 -3.87
CA LEU A 359 -13.17 -9.74 -4.26
C LEU A 359 -14.51 -10.45 -4.47
N PRO A 360 -15.66 -9.79 -4.23
CA PRO A 360 -16.94 -10.30 -4.69
C PRO A 360 -17.02 -10.23 -6.23
N ILE A 361 -17.70 -11.18 -6.86
CA ILE A 361 -17.89 -11.18 -8.32
C ILE A 361 -18.53 -9.88 -8.84
N HIS A 362 -19.29 -9.18 -8.00
CA HIS A 362 -19.91 -7.90 -8.36
C HIS A 362 -18.89 -6.82 -8.76
N ASP A 363 -17.68 -6.87 -8.21
CA ASP A 363 -16.59 -5.96 -8.58
C ASP A 363 -16.14 -6.18 -10.04
N LEU A 364 -16.21 -7.42 -10.55
CA LEU A 364 -15.92 -7.71 -11.94
C LEU A 364 -17.10 -7.35 -12.89
N LEU A 365 -18.34 -7.35 -12.35
CA LEU A 365 -19.53 -6.98 -13.14
C LEU A 365 -19.64 -5.48 -13.38
N ASP A 366 -19.10 -4.66 -12.49
CA ASP A 366 -19.05 -3.21 -12.62
C ASP A 366 -17.89 -2.81 -13.56
N PRO A 367 -18.16 -2.15 -14.69
CA PRO A 367 -17.12 -1.76 -15.63
C PRO A 367 -16.02 -0.90 -15.02
N GLN A 368 -16.38 0.08 -14.18
CA GLN A 368 -15.45 1.00 -13.55
C GLN A 368 -14.51 0.28 -12.56
N VAL A 369 -15.08 -0.62 -11.75
CA VAL A 369 -14.27 -1.43 -10.82
C VAL A 369 -13.42 -2.45 -11.58
N ARG A 370 -13.94 -3.03 -12.67
CA ARG A 370 -13.20 -3.96 -13.52
C ARG A 370 -11.98 -3.32 -14.18
N ASP A 371 -12.11 -2.07 -14.66
CA ASP A 371 -10.97 -1.33 -15.21
C ASP A 371 -9.90 -1.11 -14.13
N ARG A 372 -10.32 -0.85 -12.89
CA ARG A 372 -9.41 -0.77 -11.74
C ARG A 372 -8.73 -2.11 -11.43
N VAL A 373 -9.46 -3.22 -11.48
CA VAL A 373 -8.90 -4.60 -11.35
C VAL A 373 -7.85 -4.84 -12.44
N SER A 374 -8.15 -4.48 -13.69
CA SER A 374 -7.21 -4.60 -14.81
C SER A 374 -5.93 -3.79 -14.58
N ALA A 375 -6.06 -2.52 -14.16
CA ALA A 375 -4.93 -1.66 -13.84
C ALA A 375 -4.04 -2.27 -12.73
N LEU A 376 -4.65 -2.75 -11.64
CA LEU A 376 -3.92 -3.35 -10.52
C LEU A 376 -3.31 -4.72 -10.88
N LYS A 377 -3.92 -5.51 -11.78
CA LYS A 377 -3.32 -6.73 -12.33
C LYS A 377 -1.99 -6.42 -13.03
N GLN A 378 -1.94 -5.34 -13.80
CA GLN A 378 -0.70 -4.90 -14.47
C GLN A 378 0.35 -4.39 -13.47
N MET A 379 -0.08 -3.92 -12.28
CA MET A 379 0.82 -3.58 -11.18
C MET A 379 1.34 -4.82 -10.42
N GLY A 380 0.85 -6.01 -10.74
CA GLY A 380 1.32 -7.26 -10.16
C GLY A 380 0.40 -7.89 -9.12
N HIS A 381 -0.78 -7.30 -8.87
CA HIS A 381 -1.78 -7.93 -8.00
C HIS A 381 -2.39 -9.18 -8.61
N THR A 382 -2.88 -10.09 -7.76
CA THR A 382 -3.60 -11.30 -8.15
C THR A 382 -4.99 -11.30 -7.49
N PHE A 383 -6.01 -11.71 -8.27
CA PHE A 383 -7.40 -11.58 -7.85
C PHE A 383 -8.07 -12.94 -7.72
N TYR A 384 -8.79 -13.13 -6.62
CA TYR A 384 -9.57 -14.31 -6.27
C TYR A 384 -11.01 -13.87 -6.08
N LEU A 385 -11.93 -14.43 -6.86
CA LEU A 385 -13.34 -14.04 -6.77
C LEU A 385 -14.11 -14.98 -5.86
N PHE A 386 -15.13 -14.43 -5.20
CA PHE A 386 -16.15 -15.22 -4.52
C PHE A 386 -17.55 -14.78 -4.92
N MET A 387 -18.49 -15.72 -4.82
CA MET A 387 -19.90 -15.46 -5.05
C MET A 387 -20.78 -16.42 -4.26
N TYR A 388 -22.02 -16.02 -4.07
CA TYR A 388 -23.08 -16.88 -3.51
C TYR A 388 -23.87 -17.50 -4.65
N ASP A 389 -24.17 -18.81 -4.49
CA ASP A 389 -24.94 -19.61 -5.45
C ASP A 389 -24.24 -19.75 -6.84
N ILE A 390 -24.93 -20.35 -7.77
CA ILE A 390 -24.45 -20.61 -9.14
C ILE A 390 -24.50 -19.34 -9.98
N PRO A 391 -23.45 -19.01 -10.73
CA PRO A 391 -23.42 -17.81 -11.57
C PRO A 391 -24.49 -17.85 -12.67
N SER A 392 -25.15 -16.72 -12.91
CA SER A 392 -26.05 -16.52 -14.04
C SER A 392 -25.29 -16.57 -15.36
N SER A 393 -26.00 -16.75 -16.49
CA SER A 393 -25.40 -16.76 -17.83
C SER A 393 -24.58 -15.50 -18.09
N ARG A 394 -25.07 -14.32 -17.69
CA ARG A 394 -24.34 -13.04 -17.81
C ARG A 394 -23.03 -13.05 -17.01
N MET A 395 -23.03 -13.59 -15.80
CA MET A 395 -21.83 -13.72 -14.98
C MET A 395 -20.81 -14.67 -15.62
N ILE A 396 -21.29 -15.78 -16.18
CA ILE A 396 -20.43 -16.73 -16.90
C ILE A 396 -19.79 -16.07 -18.12
N ASP A 397 -20.50 -15.27 -18.88
CA ASP A 397 -19.96 -14.57 -20.06
C ASP A 397 -18.86 -13.56 -19.65
N ILE A 398 -19.07 -12.83 -18.57
CA ILE A 398 -18.06 -11.90 -18.02
C ILE A 398 -16.84 -12.65 -17.48
N LEU A 399 -17.05 -13.76 -16.75
CA LEU A 399 -15.95 -14.59 -16.27
C LEU A 399 -15.09 -15.14 -17.42
N LYS A 400 -15.73 -15.56 -18.53
CA LYS A 400 -14.99 -16.00 -19.74
C LYS A 400 -14.18 -14.88 -20.37
N GLN A 401 -14.81 -13.72 -20.52
CA GLN A 401 -14.20 -12.55 -21.16
C GLN A 401 -13.00 -12.03 -20.39
N HIS A 402 -12.98 -12.18 -19.07
CA HIS A 402 -11.98 -11.62 -18.16
C HIS A 402 -11.28 -12.68 -17.30
N ALA A 403 -11.22 -13.92 -17.78
CA ALA A 403 -10.59 -15.04 -17.07
C ALA A 403 -9.10 -14.78 -16.78
N ASP A 404 -8.41 -14.03 -17.62
CA ASP A 404 -7.01 -13.63 -17.49
C ASP A 404 -6.73 -12.72 -16.28
N LEU A 405 -7.75 -12.04 -15.77
CA LEU A 405 -7.64 -11.20 -14.58
C LEU A 405 -7.69 -12.02 -13.27
N ILE A 406 -8.20 -13.26 -13.30
CA ILE A 406 -8.68 -14.00 -12.14
C ILE A 406 -7.86 -15.28 -11.92
N GLU A 407 -7.46 -15.55 -10.68
CA GLU A 407 -6.75 -16.76 -10.30
C GLU A 407 -7.68 -17.94 -9.98
N SER A 408 -8.84 -17.67 -9.37
CA SER A 408 -9.85 -18.69 -9.02
C SER A 408 -11.22 -18.09 -8.72
N LEU A 409 -12.24 -18.94 -8.77
CA LEU A 409 -13.62 -18.62 -8.37
C LEU A 409 -14.05 -19.49 -7.18
N GLU A 410 -14.40 -18.86 -6.06
CA GLU A 410 -15.07 -19.49 -4.92
C GLU A 410 -16.57 -19.41 -5.11
N ILE A 411 -17.25 -20.56 -5.04
CA ILE A 411 -18.71 -20.68 -5.10
C ILE A 411 -19.22 -21.12 -3.72
N ILE A 412 -20.01 -20.25 -3.08
CA ILE A 412 -20.57 -20.45 -1.75
C ILE A 412 -21.98 -21.01 -1.90
N ILE A 413 -22.22 -22.24 -1.43
CA ILE A 413 -23.52 -22.92 -1.55
C ILE A 413 -24.09 -23.33 -0.20
N PRO A 414 -25.44 -23.40 -0.07
CA PRO A 414 -26.09 -24.06 1.04
C PRO A 414 -25.72 -25.55 1.07
N TRP A 415 -25.48 -26.11 2.27
CA TRP A 415 -24.99 -27.50 2.40
C TRP A 415 -26.11 -28.53 2.70
N LYS A 416 -27.37 -28.15 2.54
CA LYS A 416 -28.53 -29.07 2.80
C LYS A 416 -28.60 -30.18 1.77
N SER A 417 -28.30 -29.93 0.51
CA SER A 417 -28.35 -30.89 -0.61
C SER A 417 -27.23 -30.55 -1.62
N PRO A 418 -25.96 -30.69 -1.22
CA PRO A 418 -24.82 -30.22 -2.05
C PRO A 418 -24.66 -31.00 -3.37
N GLU A 419 -25.20 -32.23 -3.45
CA GLU A 419 -25.24 -33.07 -4.65
C GLU A 419 -25.99 -32.41 -5.82
N THR A 420 -26.98 -31.56 -5.53
CA THR A 420 -27.74 -30.83 -6.57
C THR A 420 -26.90 -29.82 -7.35
N PHE A 421 -25.80 -29.39 -6.79
CA PHE A 421 -24.88 -28.45 -7.41
C PHE A 421 -23.78 -29.09 -8.27
N LEU A 422 -23.61 -30.42 -8.23
CA LEU A 422 -22.54 -31.11 -8.96
C LEU A 422 -22.58 -30.85 -10.49
N LYS A 423 -23.76 -31.02 -11.08
CA LYS A 423 -23.93 -30.80 -12.53
C LYS A 423 -23.71 -29.34 -12.93
N PRO A 424 -24.28 -28.33 -12.24
CA PRO A 424 -23.96 -26.92 -12.48
C PRO A 424 -22.49 -26.59 -12.30
N LEU A 425 -21.83 -27.03 -11.22
CA LEU A 425 -20.42 -26.76 -10.95
C LEU A 425 -19.51 -27.30 -12.07
N LYS A 426 -19.76 -28.55 -12.50
CA LYS A 426 -19.03 -29.13 -13.63
C LYS A 426 -19.22 -28.33 -14.93
N ALA A 427 -20.44 -27.91 -15.23
CA ALA A 427 -20.74 -27.10 -16.41
C ALA A 427 -20.02 -25.74 -16.37
N ILE A 428 -19.93 -25.08 -15.19
CA ILE A 428 -19.19 -23.83 -15.00
C ILE A 428 -17.72 -24.08 -15.25
N ARG A 429 -17.12 -25.08 -14.59
CA ARG A 429 -15.70 -25.41 -14.74
C ARG A 429 -15.31 -25.68 -16.19
N ASP A 430 -16.12 -26.49 -16.89
CA ASP A 430 -15.90 -26.81 -18.31
C ASP A 430 -16.03 -25.57 -19.23
N THR A 431 -16.65 -24.49 -18.70
CA THR A 431 -17.02 -23.30 -19.47
C THR A 431 -16.08 -22.12 -19.26
N VAL A 432 -15.65 -21.86 -18.00
CA VAL A 432 -14.89 -20.64 -17.65
C VAL A 432 -13.37 -20.84 -17.58
N ASN A 433 -12.88 -22.08 -17.60
CA ASN A 433 -11.46 -22.44 -17.50
C ASN A 433 -10.72 -21.78 -16.32
N LEU A 434 -11.42 -21.67 -15.17
CA LEU A 434 -10.86 -21.16 -13.92
C LEU A 434 -10.90 -22.26 -12.86
N PRO A 435 -9.92 -22.30 -11.92
CA PRO A 435 -10.02 -23.17 -10.75
C PRO A 435 -11.26 -22.81 -9.92
N ILE A 436 -12.08 -23.83 -9.60
CA ILE A 436 -13.31 -23.68 -8.83
C ILE A 436 -13.07 -24.19 -7.41
N PHE A 437 -13.31 -23.32 -6.43
CA PHE A 437 -13.27 -23.65 -5.01
C PHE A 437 -14.68 -23.65 -4.44
N LEU A 438 -15.00 -24.69 -3.69
CA LEU A 438 -16.32 -24.84 -3.04
C LEU A 438 -16.26 -24.37 -1.60
N SER A 439 -17.23 -23.55 -1.23
CA SER A 439 -17.38 -22.99 0.11
C SER A 439 -18.77 -23.30 0.65
N LYS A 440 -18.83 -23.67 1.92
CA LYS A 440 -20.10 -23.98 2.61
C LYS A 440 -20.69 -22.70 3.19
N LEU A 441 -21.96 -22.39 2.86
CA LEU A 441 -22.72 -21.39 3.61
C LEU A 441 -23.13 -22.01 4.96
N GLN A 442 -22.69 -21.39 6.06
CA GLN A 442 -22.97 -21.87 7.40
C GLN A 442 -24.44 -21.65 7.76
N SER A 443 -25.10 -22.69 8.25
CA SER A 443 -26.50 -22.64 8.73
C SER A 443 -26.57 -22.20 10.20
N SER A 444 -27.79 -21.85 10.66
CA SER A 444 -28.00 -21.57 12.08
C SER A 444 -27.67 -22.78 12.97
N ALA A 445 -27.88 -24.02 12.46
CA ALA A 445 -27.50 -25.22 13.17
C ALA A 445 -25.99 -25.42 13.28
N ASP A 446 -25.22 -25.01 12.28
CA ASP A 446 -23.76 -25.00 12.33
C ASP A 446 -23.28 -23.99 13.39
N ALA A 447 -23.87 -22.79 13.42
CA ALA A 447 -23.56 -21.77 14.42
C ALA A 447 -23.86 -22.23 15.86
N GLU A 448 -24.94 -23.03 16.06
CA GLU A 448 -25.25 -23.63 17.37
C GLU A 448 -24.22 -24.64 17.84
N LYS A 449 -23.73 -25.49 16.94
CA LYS A 449 -22.68 -26.47 17.26
C LYS A 449 -21.38 -25.80 17.71
N GLU A 450 -21.08 -24.60 17.20
CA GLU A 450 -19.93 -23.79 17.60
C GLU A 450 -20.16 -23.01 18.90
N GLY A 451 -21.33 -23.13 19.54
CA GLY A 451 -21.69 -22.34 20.72
C GLY A 451 -22.03 -20.88 20.40
N GLY A 452 -22.18 -20.54 19.12
CA GLY A 452 -22.49 -19.19 18.65
C GLY A 452 -23.88 -18.73 19.05
N ARG A 453 -23.96 -17.53 19.67
CA ARG A 453 -25.24 -16.91 20.08
C ARG A 453 -25.87 -16.08 18.97
N PHE A 454 -25.08 -15.67 17.95
CA PHE A 454 -25.49 -14.72 16.91
C PHE A 454 -25.71 -15.44 15.58
N LYS A 455 -26.90 -16.05 15.40
CA LYS A 455 -27.22 -16.91 14.27
C LYS A 455 -27.60 -16.20 12.96
N HIS A 456 -27.76 -14.89 12.99
CA HIS A 456 -28.22 -14.11 11.83
C HIS A 456 -27.07 -13.53 10.99
N PHE A 457 -25.82 -13.70 11.42
CA PHE A 457 -24.67 -13.29 10.63
C PHE A 457 -24.30 -14.33 9.58
N ILE A 458 -24.12 -13.86 8.34
CA ILE A 458 -23.70 -14.72 7.24
C ILE A 458 -22.24 -15.10 7.44
N LYS A 459 -21.99 -16.39 7.56
CA LYS A 459 -20.65 -16.98 7.60
C LYS A 459 -20.54 -18.03 6.50
N HIS A 460 -19.39 -18.17 5.89
CA HIS A 460 -19.11 -19.20 4.89
C HIS A 460 -17.68 -19.74 5.05
N GLY A 461 -17.37 -20.82 4.36
CA GLY A 461 -16.18 -21.63 4.55
C GLY A 461 -16.48 -22.88 5.39
N PHE A 462 -15.76 -23.97 5.12
CA PHE A 462 -15.81 -25.17 5.96
C PHE A 462 -15.08 -24.91 7.26
N GLN A 463 -15.58 -25.46 8.35
CA GLN A 463 -14.90 -25.46 9.64
C GLN A 463 -13.76 -26.49 9.64
N PRO A 464 -12.70 -26.30 10.44
CA PRO A 464 -11.60 -27.27 10.57
C PRO A 464 -12.06 -28.70 10.92
N SER A 465 -13.18 -28.85 11.62
CA SER A 465 -13.78 -30.13 12.00
C SER A 465 -14.59 -30.81 10.90
N GLU A 466 -14.87 -30.14 9.77
CA GLU A 466 -15.79 -30.62 8.73
C GLU A 466 -15.10 -31.42 7.59
N THR A 467 -13.87 -31.90 7.80
CA THR A 467 -13.17 -32.70 6.77
C THR A 467 -13.89 -34.01 6.44
N GLY A 468 -14.62 -34.59 7.40
CA GLY A 468 -15.50 -35.74 7.16
C GLY A 468 -16.64 -35.46 6.17
N VAL A 469 -17.24 -34.28 6.27
CA VAL A 469 -18.31 -33.81 5.35
C VAL A 469 -17.75 -33.64 3.92
N ILE A 470 -16.52 -33.15 3.80
CA ILE A 470 -15.81 -33.02 2.51
C ILE A 470 -15.52 -34.39 1.90
N ARG A 471 -15.07 -35.37 2.69
CA ARG A 471 -14.82 -36.76 2.23
C ARG A 471 -16.10 -37.42 1.72
N GLU A 472 -17.22 -37.23 2.43
CA GLU A 472 -18.52 -37.71 2.00
C GLU A 472 -18.93 -37.09 0.66
N TYR A 473 -18.81 -35.78 0.51
CA TYR A 473 -19.09 -35.10 -0.75
C TYR A 473 -18.21 -35.61 -1.92
N LEU A 474 -16.92 -35.80 -1.70
CA LEU A 474 -15.99 -36.32 -2.72
C LEU A 474 -16.29 -37.78 -3.12
N SER A 475 -17.02 -38.55 -2.30
CA SER A 475 -17.45 -39.90 -2.65
C SER A 475 -18.58 -39.91 -3.68
N LEU A 476 -19.24 -38.79 -3.91
CA LEU A 476 -20.28 -38.65 -4.93
C LEU A 476 -19.67 -38.72 -6.34
N LYS A 477 -20.35 -39.44 -7.23
CA LYS A 477 -19.88 -39.59 -8.63
C LYS A 477 -19.79 -38.23 -9.35
N GLY A 478 -18.60 -37.85 -9.80
CA GLY A 478 -18.35 -36.61 -10.51
C GLY A 478 -17.99 -35.42 -9.62
N ALA A 479 -17.97 -35.58 -8.30
CA ALA A 479 -17.61 -34.50 -7.36
C ALA A 479 -16.14 -34.08 -7.50
N THR A 480 -15.26 -35.06 -7.68
CA THR A 480 -13.81 -34.82 -7.82
C THR A 480 -13.50 -34.00 -9.06
N GLU A 481 -14.20 -34.23 -10.17
CA GLU A 481 -14.01 -33.54 -11.42
C GLU A 481 -14.69 -32.17 -11.48
N ALA A 482 -15.65 -31.90 -10.59
CA ALA A 482 -16.43 -30.66 -10.62
C ALA A 482 -15.71 -29.47 -9.98
N ILE A 483 -14.76 -29.72 -9.08
CA ILE A 483 -14.08 -28.69 -8.28
C ILE A 483 -12.59 -28.97 -8.12
N ASP A 484 -11.80 -27.91 -7.91
CA ASP A 484 -10.36 -27.98 -7.71
C ASP A 484 -9.99 -27.97 -6.22
N GLY A 485 -10.81 -27.39 -5.37
CA GLY A 485 -10.51 -27.30 -3.95
C GLY A 485 -11.67 -26.83 -3.07
N PHE A 486 -11.33 -26.58 -1.81
CA PHE A 486 -12.25 -26.15 -0.78
C PHE A 486 -11.76 -24.91 -0.06
N VAL A 487 -12.72 -24.10 0.43
CA VAL A 487 -12.43 -22.92 1.25
C VAL A 487 -12.76 -23.23 2.70
N PHE A 488 -11.76 -23.07 3.58
CA PHE A 488 -11.92 -23.22 5.03
C PHE A 488 -11.96 -21.85 5.71
N ARG A 489 -12.75 -21.77 6.78
CA ARG A 489 -12.75 -20.61 7.69
C ARG A 489 -12.01 -20.97 8.98
N ILE A 490 -10.97 -20.22 9.28
CA ILE A 490 -10.26 -20.32 10.55
C ILE A 490 -10.84 -19.27 11.49
N GLY A 491 -11.71 -19.73 12.38
CA GLY A 491 -12.41 -18.90 13.37
C GLY A 491 -11.44 -18.30 14.40
N ARG A 492 -11.92 -17.31 15.15
CA ARG A 492 -11.11 -16.55 16.12
C ARG A 492 -10.44 -17.42 17.19
N LEU A 493 -11.10 -18.52 17.59
CA LEU A 493 -10.62 -19.43 18.62
C LEU A 493 -9.70 -20.57 18.09
N SER A 494 -9.56 -20.67 16.77
CA SER A 494 -8.69 -21.69 16.16
C SER A 494 -7.30 -21.11 15.89
N ASP A 495 -6.27 -21.88 16.15
CA ASP A 495 -4.89 -21.54 15.84
C ASP A 495 -4.66 -21.60 14.32
N PRO A 496 -4.34 -20.48 13.65
CA PRO A 496 -4.14 -20.46 12.19
C PRO A 496 -2.98 -21.35 11.76
N LEU A 497 -1.87 -21.31 12.48
CA LEU A 497 -0.65 -22.03 12.11
C LEU A 497 -0.91 -23.54 12.06
N THR A 498 -1.43 -24.10 13.13
CA THR A 498 -1.68 -25.54 13.27
C THR A 498 -2.79 -26.02 12.32
N GLU A 499 -3.93 -25.30 12.29
CA GLU A 499 -5.09 -25.75 11.53
C GLU A 499 -4.87 -25.65 10.02
N ILE A 500 -4.27 -24.58 9.53
CA ILE A 500 -4.00 -24.41 8.10
C ILE A 500 -3.01 -25.48 7.62
N HIS A 501 -1.93 -25.74 8.38
CA HIS A 501 -0.96 -26.75 8.02
C HIS A 501 -1.59 -28.16 7.97
N ARG A 502 -2.35 -28.51 9.00
CA ARG A 502 -3.07 -29.80 9.09
C ARG A 502 -4.05 -30.00 7.92
N LEU A 503 -4.90 -29.00 7.67
CA LEU A 503 -5.93 -29.07 6.64
C LEU A 503 -5.34 -29.08 5.23
N SER A 504 -4.32 -28.28 4.95
CA SER A 504 -3.61 -28.32 3.67
C SER A 504 -3.03 -29.69 3.38
N LYS A 505 -2.37 -30.30 4.36
CA LYS A 505 -1.85 -31.66 4.23
C LYS A 505 -2.94 -32.68 4.00
N GLU A 506 -4.04 -32.61 4.76
CA GLU A 506 -5.19 -33.53 4.64
C GLU A 506 -5.85 -33.43 3.24
N MET A 507 -6.11 -32.22 2.74
CA MET A 507 -6.72 -32.01 1.43
C MET A 507 -5.78 -32.42 0.27
N THR A 508 -4.50 -32.20 0.41
CA THR A 508 -3.50 -32.68 -0.56
C THR A 508 -3.58 -34.21 -0.73
N THR A 509 -3.77 -34.98 0.37
CA THR A 509 -3.98 -36.44 0.26
C THR A 509 -5.24 -36.83 -0.50
N LEU A 510 -6.22 -35.95 -0.58
CA LEU A 510 -7.46 -36.12 -1.35
C LEU A 510 -7.34 -35.56 -2.78
N GLY A 511 -6.16 -35.07 -3.19
CA GLY A 511 -5.92 -34.45 -4.50
C GLY A 511 -6.64 -33.10 -4.66
N LYS A 512 -6.89 -32.37 -3.56
CA LYS A 512 -7.59 -31.08 -3.54
C LYS A 512 -6.73 -29.96 -3.02
N LYS A 513 -6.92 -28.76 -3.62
CA LYS A 513 -6.31 -27.51 -3.16
C LYS A 513 -7.12 -26.89 -2.02
N THR A 514 -6.50 -25.96 -1.31
CA THR A 514 -7.13 -25.24 -0.20
C THR A 514 -7.02 -23.73 -0.35
N GLN A 515 -8.08 -23.05 0.09
CA GLN A 515 -8.06 -21.63 0.40
C GLN A 515 -8.53 -21.44 1.85
N PHE A 516 -8.02 -20.43 2.53
CA PHE A 516 -8.37 -20.16 3.92
C PHE A 516 -8.79 -18.70 4.12
N LEU A 517 -9.84 -18.53 4.93
CA LEU A 517 -10.31 -17.24 5.42
C LEU A 517 -9.98 -17.17 6.91
N VAL A 518 -8.99 -16.37 7.29
CA VAL A 518 -8.60 -16.18 8.69
C VAL A 518 -9.38 -15.00 9.25
N THR A 519 -10.28 -15.29 10.19
CA THR A 519 -11.14 -14.29 10.82
C THR A 519 -10.38 -13.60 11.96
N LEU A 520 -10.30 -12.27 11.92
CA LEU A 520 -9.75 -11.45 13.01
C LEU A 520 -10.82 -11.05 14.02
N ALA A 521 -12.07 -10.95 13.60
CA ALA A 521 -13.19 -10.51 14.42
C ALA A 521 -13.53 -11.48 15.55
N LYS A 522 -13.95 -10.92 16.70
CA LYS A 522 -14.52 -11.67 17.83
C LYS A 522 -15.85 -12.31 17.45
N GLU A 523 -16.26 -13.35 18.19
CA GLU A 523 -17.55 -14.03 18.01
C GLU A 523 -18.75 -13.08 18.23
N ASN A 524 -18.66 -12.18 19.20
CA ASN A 524 -19.63 -11.11 19.37
C ASN A 524 -19.26 -9.93 18.45
N PRO A 525 -20.03 -9.69 17.38
CA PRO A 525 -19.69 -8.68 16.38
C PRO A 525 -19.79 -7.23 16.87
N ALA A 526 -20.38 -6.99 18.04
CA ALA A 526 -20.47 -5.67 18.65
C ALA A 526 -19.29 -5.34 19.57
N LEU A 527 -18.46 -6.33 19.91
CA LEU A 527 -17.29 -6.10 20.77
C LEU A 527 -16.13 -5.53 19.98
N CYS A 528 -15.63 -4.40 20.44
CA CYS A 528 -14.40 -3.82 19.94
C CYS A 528 -13.19 -4.71 20.29
N GLU A 529 -12.22 -4.82 19.40
CA GLU A 529 -10.92 -5.37 19.74
C GLU A 529 -10.07 -4.25 20.32
N GLU A 530 -9.78 -4.37 21.60
CA GLU A 530 -8.93 -3.40 22.31
C GLU A 530 -7.47 -3.86 22.36
N ASP A 531 -7.26 -5.16 22.19
CA ASP A 531 -5.95 -5.79 22.18
C ASP A 531 -5.43 -5.98 20.77
N ASP A 532 -4.63 -5.03 20.32
CA ASP A 532 -3.96 -5.10 19.01
C ASP A 532 -2.90 -6.23 18.95
N HIS A 533 -2.42 -6.75 20.10
CA HIS A 533 -1.46 -7.87 20.14
C HIS A 533 -2.09 -9.14 19.58
N THR A 534 -3.26 -9.51 20.06
CA THR A 534 -3.93 -10.71 19.61
C THR A 534 -4.19 -10.71 18.09
N ILE A 535 -4.45 -9.55 17.49
CA ILE A 535 -4.59 -9.43 16.03
C ILE A 535 -3.23 -9.61 15.37
N ALA A 536 -2.18 -8.98 15.92
CA ALA A 536 -0.83 -9.05 15.39
C ALA A 536 -0.25 -10.48 15.44
N ASP A 537 -0.42 -11.19 16.55
CA ASP A 537 0.00 -12.59 16.70
C ASP A 537 -0.70 -13.49 15.67
N ARG A 538 -2.01 -13.30 15.51
CA ARG A 538 -2.81 -14.07 14.56
C ARG A 538 -2.39 -13.81 13.12
N VAL A 539 -2.03 -12.58 12.78
CA VAL A 539 -1.48 -12.22 11.48
C VAL A 539 -0.08 -12.80 11.31
N ALA A 540 0.74 -12.81 12.36
CA ALA A 540 2.08 -13.41 12.32
C ALA A 540 2.00 -14.92 12.08
N GLU A 541 1.13 -15.64 12.76
CA GLU A 541 0.89 -17.09 12.56
C GLU A 541 0.42 -17.37 11.12
N ALA A 542 -0.59 -16.61 10.65
CA ALA A 542 -1.13 -16.77 9.30
C ALA A 542 -0.08 -16.44 8.22
N SER A 543 0.77 -15.41 8.43
CA SER A 543 1.87 -15.06 7.52
C SER A 543 2.92 -16.15 7.45
N THR A 544 3.30 -16.68 8.61
CA THR A 544 4.32 -17.75 8.70
C THR A 544 3.89 -18.99 7.94
N VAL A 545 2.65 -19.44 8.14
CA VAL A 545 2.14 -20.60 7.41
C VAL A 545 1.93 -20.31 5.92
N ALA A 546 1.59 -19.06 5.54
CA ALA A 546 1.47 -18.68 4.13
C ALA A 546 2.81 -18.77 3.39
N PHE A 547 3.91 -18.40 4.05
CA PHE A 547 5.25 -18.54 3.48
C PHE A 547 5.72 -20.00 3.40
N SER A 548 5.29 -20.85 4.32
CA SER A 548 5.65 -22.29 4.31
C SER A 548 4.80 -23.13 3.35
N LEU A 549 3.67 -22.60 2.86
CA LEU A 549 2.73 -23.32 1.97
C LEU A 549 2.42 -22.47 0.71
N PRO A 550 3.36 -22.32 -0.23
CA PRO A 550 3.23 -21.41 -1.38
C PRO A 550 2.04 -21.75 -2.29
N ASP A 551 1.62 -23.00 -2.37
CA ASP A 551 0.48 -23.45 -3.19
C ASP A 551 -0.89 -23.20 -2.54
N THR A 552 -0.91 -22.66 -1.32
CA THR A 552 -2.11 -22.38 -0.55
C THR A 552 -2.41 -20.88 -0.54
N SER A 553 -3.66 -20.51 -0.73
CA SER A 553 -4.09 -19.11 -0.65
C SER A 553 -4.77 -18.83 0.69
N ILE A 554 -4.22 -17.89 1.45
CA ILE A 554 -4.71 -17.51 2.79
C ILE A 554 -5.08 -16.04 2.76
N PHE A 555 -6.30 -15.72 3.20
CA PHE A 555 -6.84 -14.36 3.21
C PHE A 555 -7.20 -13.93 4.63
N ILE A 556 -6.86 -12.69 4.98
CA ILE A 556 -7.27 -12.04 6.22
C ILE A 556 -8.59 -11.29 6.00
N ASP A 557 -9.53 -11.48 6.88
CA ASP A 557 -10.78 -10.75 6.99
C ASP A 557 -10.81 -10.01 8.34
N THR A 558 -10.62 -8.71 8.38
CA THR A 558 -10.78 -7.68 7.35
C THR A 558 -9.52 -6.81 7.21
N PHE A 559 -9.44 -6.00 6.13
CA PHE A 559 -8.33 -5.08 5.88
C PHE A 559 -8.50 -3.75 6.61
N ILE A 560 -9.64 -3.08 6.43
CA ILE A 560 -9.95 -1.79 7.06
C ILE A 560 -10.92 -2.01 8.23
N ASP A 561 -10.75 -1.24 9.31
CA ASP A 561 -11.69 -1.21 10.43
C ASP A 561 -13.13 -0.94 9.96
N MET A 562 -14.08 -1.68 10.51
CA MET A 562 -15.51 -1.61 10.19
C MET A 562 -16.32 -0.91 11.28
N ASP A 563 -15.82 0.19 11.84
CA ASP A 563 -16.34 0.88 13.04
C ASP A 563 -17.77 1.43 12.94
N ARG A 564 -18.73 0.62 12.47
CA ARG A 564 -20.12 1.01 12.29
C ARG A 564 -21.10 0.06 13.00
N GLY A 565 -20.87 -0.20 14.28
CA GLY A 565 -21.73 -1.01 15.14
C GLY A 565 -21.45 -2.51 15.07
N TYR A 566 -20.81 -3.00 14.01
CA TYR A 566 -20.39 -4.39 13.88
C TYR A 566 -18.92 -4.48 13.51
N PHE A 567 -18.21 -5.43 14.14
CA PHE A 567 -16.78 -5.68 13.90
C PHE A 567 -15.89 -4.46 14.03
N PRO A 568 -15.99 -3.67 15.12
CA PRO A 568 -15.16 -2.49 15.31
C PRO A 568 -13.71 -2.88 15.60
N ARG A 569 -12.75 -2.12 15.06
CA ARG A 569 -11.31 -2.27 15.28
C ARG A 569 -10.70 -3.66 15.02
N HIS A 570 -11.10 -4.31 13.93
CA HIS A 570 -10.54 -5.61 13.54
C HIS A 570 -9.64 -5.54 12.31
N GLY A 571 -9.47 -4.36 11.70
CA GLY A 571 -8.67 -4.17 10.50
C GLY A 571 -7.17 -4.17 10.75
N LEU A 572 -6.41 -4.41 9.68
CA LEU A 572 -4.97 -4.16 9.64
C LEU A 572 -4.68 -2.66 9.60
N VAL A 573 -5.58 -1.88 9.05
CA VAL A 573 -5.51 -0.42 9.01
C VAL A 573 -6.78 0.19 9.64
N ASP A 574 -6.64 1.38 10.20
CA ASP A 574 -7.78 2.14 10.69
C ASP A 574 -8.62 2.70 9.53
N ARG A 575 -9.72 3.39 9.85
CA ARG A 575 -10.62 3.97 8.84
C ARG A 575 -10.05 5.17 8.09
N ARG A 576 -8.91 5.70 8.50
CA ARG A 576 -8.09 6.66 7.77
C ARG A 576 -6.93 6.00 7.02
N SER A 577 -6.93 4.66 6.92
CA SER A 577 -5.89 3.86 6.27
C SER A 577 -4.50 4.02 6.90
N ASN A 578 -4.45 4.32 8.21
CA ASN A 578 -3.20 4.28 8.96
C ASN A 578 -2.90 2.83 9.37
N PRO A 579 -1.67 2.34 9.15
CA PRO A 579 -1.26 1.01 9.58
C PRO A 579 -1.40 0.84 11.10
N ARG A 580 -1.92 -0.30 11.53
CA ARG A 580 -1.97 -0.72 12.93
C ARG A 580 -0.84 -1.72 13.21
N ARG A 581 -0.68 -2.14 14.45
CA ARG A 581 0.35 -3.09 14.88
C ARG A 581 0.45 -4.31 13.95
N ALA A 582 -0.66 -4.95 13.63
CA ALA A 582 -0.70 -6.11 12.75
C ALA A 582 -0.21 -5.84 11.31
N ALA A 583 -0.44 -4.63 10.79
CA ALA A 583 0.09 -4.22 9.49
C ALA A 583 1.61 -4.09 9.51
N HIS A 584 2.17 -3.54 10.58
CA HIS A 584 3.62 -3.46 10.78
C HIS A 584 4.24 -4.85 10.88
N VAL A 585 3.65 -5.74 11.69
CA VAL A 585 4.09 -7.15 11.82
C VAL A 585 4.07 -7.84 10.45
N TYR A 586 2.98 -7.71 9.69
CA TYR A 586 2.89 -8.30 8.35
C TYR A 586 3.98 -7.77 7.41
N ARG A 587 4.19 -6.44 7.38
CA ARG A 587 5.24 -5.80 6.57
C ARG A 587 6.62 -6.33 6.92
N GLN A 588 6.96 -6.44 8.21
CA GLN A 588 8.28 -6.90 8.65
C GLN A 588 8.48 -8.39 8.34
N LEU A 589 7.46 -9.23 8.49
CA LEU A 589 7.53 -10.64 8.10
C LEU A 589 7.71 -10.80 6.59
N ASN A 590 7.05 -9.99 5.77
CA ASN A 590 7.30 -9.94 4.33
C ASN A 590 8.78 -9.61 4.02
N THR A 591 9.37 -8.68 4.77
CA THR A 591 10.78 -8.29 4.61
C THR A 591 11.73 -9.43 4.96
N ILE A 592 11.48 -10.13 6.06
CA ILE A 592 12.39 -11.13 6.63
C ILE A 592 12.19 -12.50 5.98
N LEU A 593 10.95 -12.98 5.90
CA LEU A 593 10.65 -14.35 5.47
C LEU A 593 10.27 -14.46 3.99
N GLY A 594 9.70 -13.40 3.40
CA GLY A 594 9.23 -13.42 2.02
C GLY A 594 10.30 -13.90 1.02
N PRO A 595 11.53 -13.35 1.02
CA PRO A 595 12.59 -13.77 0.10
C PRO A 595 13.01 -15.24 0.23
N HIS A 596 12.67 -15.88 1.35
CA HIS A 596 13.03 -17.26 1.68
C HIS A 596 11.86 -18.24 1.59
N SER A 597 10.67 -17.78 1.20
CA SER A 597 9.42 -18.54 1.25
C SER A 597 9.38 -19.80 0.37
N GLU A 598 10.14 -19.85 -0.73
CA GLU A 598 10.15 -21.03 -1.61
C GLU A 598 10.61 -22.32 -0.88
N ASN A 599 11.42 -22.18 0.16
CA ASN A 599 12.02 -23.31 0.90
C ASN A 599 11.87 -23.15 2.41
N LEU A 600 10.92 -22.30 2.86
CA LEU A 600 10.68 -22.09 4.29
C LEU A 600 9.92 -23.28 4.88
N ASN A 601 10.48 -23.88 5.93
CA ASN A 601 9.88 -24.98 6.69
C ASN A 601 9.64 -24.55 8.13
N ILE A 602 8.53 -25.02 8.70
CA ILE A 602 8.25 -24.93 10.14
C ILE A 602 8.82 -26.18 10.77
N GLU A 603 9.91 -26.04 11.54
CA GLU A 603 10.59 -27.18 12.20
C GLU A 603 9.93 -27.56 13.53
N GLY A 604 9.42 -26.58 14.28
CA GLY A 604 8.80 -26.82 15.58
C GLY A 604 7.94 -25.68 16.06
N ILE A 605 7.02 -25.98 16.96
CA ILE A 605 6.17 -25.02 17.66
C ILE A 605 6.23 -25.40 19.13
N GLU A 606 6.70 -24.50 19.98
CA GLU A 606 6.85 -24.70 21.43
C GLU A 606 6.09 -23.59 22.18
N THR A 607 5.54 -23.97 23.33
CA THR A 607 4.95 -22.99 24.27
C THR A 607 5.99 -22.68 25.34
N VAL A 608 6.39 -21.43 25.47
CA VAL A 608 7.38 -20.99 26.45
C VAL A 608 6.74 -19.92 27.33
N GLY A 609 6.54 -20.25 28.61
CA GLY A 609 5.76 -19.39 29.50
C GLY A 609 4.31 -19.24 29.01
N SER A 610 3.87 -18.02 28.79
CA SER A 610 2.56 -17.69 28.21
C SER A 610 2.62 -17.41 26.70
N GLY A 611 3.79 -17.54 26.06
CA GLY A 611 3.98 -17.24 24.65
C GLY A 611 4.25 -18.46 23.78
N LYS A 612 4.26 -18.25 22.46
CA LYS A 612 4.54 -19.25 21.44
C LYS A 612 5.87 -18.95 20.76
N CYS A 613 6.71 -19.99 20.60
CA CYS A 613 7.95 -19.94 19.84
C CYS A 613 7.82 -20.84 18.61
N ILE A 614 8.12 -20.30 17.43
CA ILE A 614 8.02 -21.02 16.17
C ILE A 614 9.40 -21.05 15.52
N SER A 615 9.96 -22.26 15.40
CA SER A 615 11.25 -22.48 14.75
C SER A 615 11.07 -22.61 13.24
N LEU A 616 11.78 -21.78 12.48
CA LEU A 616 11.69 -21.68 11.03
C LEU A 616 13.04 -21.90 10.39
N LYS A 617 13.07 -22.58 9.26
CA LYS A 617 14.30 -22.88 8.52
C LYS A 617 14.13 -22.79 7.01
N SER A 618 15.13 -22.22 6.36
CA SER A 618 15.33 -22.22 4.91
C SER A 618 16.80 -22.53 4.61
N PRO A 619 17.19 -22.97 3.41
CA PRO A 619 18.59 -23.23 3.09
C PRO A 619 19.47 -22.03 3.43
N GLY A 620 20.37 -22.21 4.39
CA GLY A 620 21.28 -21.18 4.85
C GLY A 620 20.73 -20.22 5.90
N PHE A 621 19.49 -20.36 6.37
CA PHE A 621 18.85 -19.43 7.31
C PHE A 621 18.00 -20.18 8.34
N ALA A 622 18.01 -19.69 9.57
CA ALA A 622 17.13 -20.15 10.64
C ALA A 622 16.61 -18.96 11.44
N TRP A 623 15.34 -19.05 11.84
CA TRP A 623 14.68 -18.01 12.63
C TRP A 623 13.87 -18.65 13.77
N ILE A 624 13.70 -17.88 14.82
CA ILE A 624 12.73 -18.18 15.88
C ILE A 624 11.79 -16.99 15.96
N LEU A 625 10.53 -17.22 15.61
CA LEU A 625 9.47 -16.26 15.78
C LEU A 625 8.87 -16.43 17.18
N ILE A 626 8.92 -15.37 17.97
CA ILE A 626 8.40 -15.34 19.33
C ILE A 626 7.14 -14.50 19.35
N LEU A 627 6.03 -15.09 19.78
CA LEU A 627 4.72 -14.45 19.94
C LEU A 627 4.35 -14.47 21.44
N PRO A 628 4.60 -13.37 22.18
CA PRO A 628 4.31 -13.33 23.61
C PRO A 628 2.83 -13.03 23.86
N GLU A 629 2.12 -13.82 24.66
CA GLU A 629 0.75 -13.51 25.11
C GLU A 629 0.69 -12.45 26.21
N THR A 630 1.77 -12.34 27.00
CA THR A 630 1.93 -11.37 28.07
C THR A 630 3.36 -10.86 28.07
N GLU A 631 3.71 -9.95 29.03
CA GLU A 631 5.10 -9.56 29.28
C GLU A 631 5.97 -10.81 29.44
N MET A 632 6.92 -11.01 28.52
CA MET A 632 7.84 -12.12 28.52
C MET A 632 9.25 -11.60 28.82
N ASP A 633 9.89 -12.17 29.84
CA ASP A 633 11.29 -11.90 30.13
C ASP A 633 12.16 -12.77 29.22
N LEU A 634 12.71 -12.17 28.17
CA LEU A 634 13.54 -12.86 27.18
C LEU A 634 14.82 -13.44 27.79
N SER A 635 15.28 -12.96 28.97
CA SER A 635 16.43 -13.50 29.67
C SER A 635 16.18 -14.90 30.25
N ARG A 636 14.90 -15.31 30.36
CA ARG A 636 14.47 -16.62 30.88
C ARG A 636 14.00 -17.58 29.80
N LEU A 637 14.20 -17.26 28.53
CA LEU A 637 13.91 -18.16 27.43
C LEU A 637 14.93 -19.30 27.39
N GLU A 638 14.70 -20.34 28.22
CA GLU A 638 15.33 -21.66 28.06
C GLU A 638 14.66 -22.35 26.84
N ILE A 639 14.98 -21.90 25.65
CA ILE A 639 14.46 -22.54 24.43
C ILE A 639 15.41 -23.64 24.07
N GLN A 640 14.97 -24.90 24.22
CA GLN A 640 15.77 -26.08 23.84
C GLN A 640 16.13 -26.02 22.33
N ALA A 641 15.24 -25.47 21.51
CA ALA A 641 15.50 -25.21 20.09
C ALA A 641 16.61 -24.15 19.85
N LEU A 642 16.76 -23.14 20.74
CA LEU A 642 17.88 -22.20 20.66
C LEU A 642 19.23 -22.89 20.92
N ASN A 643 19.28 -23.81 21.86
CA ASN A 643 20.52 -24.53 22.20
C ASN A 643 20.93 -25.55 21.15
N ASP A 644 19.98 -26.11 20.39
CA ASP A 644 20.26 -27.14 19.37
C ASP A 644 20.62 -26.53 17.99
N HIS A 645 20.31 -25.25 17.74
CA HIS A 645 20.50 -24.62 16.43
C HIS A 645 21.42 -23.39 16.44
N LEU A 646 21.75 -22.86 17.61
CA LEU A 646 22.60 -21.68 17.75
C LEU A 646 23.88 -22.07 18.45
N ASP A 647 24.88 -22.51 17.69
CA ASP A 647 26.27 -22.57 18.17
C ASP A 647 26.64 -21.16 18.64
N SER A 648 26.82 -20.91 19.92
CA SER A 648 27.40 -19.75 20.64
C SER A 648 27.74 -18.46 19.84
N SER A 649 27.10 -18.22 18.74
CA SER A 649 27.26 -17.07 17.84
C SER A 649 26.31 -15.94 18.21
N PRO A 650 26.67 -14.66 18.04
CA PRO A 650 25.78 -13.54 18.32
C PRO A 650 24.57 -13.54 17.41
N GLY A 651 23.36 -13.34 17.95
CA GLY A 651 22.09 -13.27 17.23
C GLY A 651 21.59 -11.84 17.05
N THR A 652 20.69 -11.61 16.11
CA THR A 652 19.97 -10.34 15.93
C THR A 652 18.54 -10.53 16.37
N LEU A 653 18.10 -9.65 17.28
CA LEU A 653 16.72 -9.52 17.67
C LEU A 653 16.04 -8.48 16.79
N PHE A 654 14.94 -8.84 16.18
CA PHE A 654 14.19 -7.97 15.28
C PHE A 654 12.78 -7.70 15.85
N ASN A 655 12.47 -6.46 16.08
CA ASN A 655 11.15 -6.04 16.54
C ASN A 655 10.19 -5.90 15.35
N LEU A 656 9.19 -6.77 15.25
CA LEU A 656 8.22 -6.78 14.14
C LEU A 656 7.29 -5.57 14.11
N VAL A 657 7.16 -4.83 15.20
CA VAL A 657 6.30 -3.64 15.25
C VAL A 657 7.08 -2.38 14.88
N SER A 658 8.20 -2.14 15.57
CA SER A 658 9.02 -0.94 15.33
C SER A 658 9.98 -1.10 14.16
N GLY A 659 10.36 -2.33 13.79
CA GLY A 659 11.42 -2.62 12.82
C GLY A 659 12.83 -2.42 13.38
N GLU A 660 12.97 -2.13 14.68
CA GLU A 660 14.26 -1.98 15.33
C GLU A 660 15.01 -3.31 15.41
N ARG A 661 16.33 -3.22 15.32
CA ARG A 661 17.26 -4.34 15.38
C ARG A 661 18.21 -4.14 16.55
N SER A 662 18.41 -5.20 17.33
CA SER A 662 19.35 -5.19 18.44
C SER A 662 20.12 -6.50 18.51
N GLY A 663 21.38 -6.44 18.96
CA GLY A 663 22.20 -7.61 19.12
C GLY A 663 21.84 -8.40 20.36
N VAL A 664 21.95 -9.72 20.23
CA VAL A 664 21.80 -10.66 21.33
C VAL A 664 23.01 -11.56 21.36
N GLN A 665 23.72 -11.60 22.48
CA GLN A 665 24.71 -12.66 22.74
C GLN A 665 24.02 -13.82 23.45
N LEU A 666 24.02 -14.96 22.81
CA LEU A 666 23.48 -16.21 23.35
C LEU A 666 24.61 -17.01 23.96
N ASP A 667 25.17 -16.55 25.06
CA ASP A 667 26.07 -17.38 25.85
C ASP A 667 25.36 -17.80 27.14
N GLY A 668 25.45 -19.08 27.47
CA GLY A 668 24.82 -19.67 28.67
C GLY A 668 25.39 -19.14 30.00
N SER A 669 26.11 -18.03 30.01
CA SER A 669 26.79 -17.46 31.17
C SER A 669 26.54 -15.96 31.39
N SER A 670 25.87 -15.23 30.49
CA SER A 670 25.73 -13.79 30.68
C SER A 670 24.41 -13.38 31.34
N GLN A 671 24.55 -12.97 32.59
CA GLN A 671 23.60 -12.17 33.35
C GLN A 671 23.62 -10.70 32.86
N GLY A 672 23.36 -10.45 31.60
CA GLY A 672 23.14 -9.09 31.11
C GLY A 672 21.64 -8.90 30.90
N PRO A 673 20.96 -7.93 31.54
CA PRO A 673 19.56 -7.69 31.25
C PRO A 673 19.46 -7.20 29.80
N LEU A 674 18.84 -7.98 28.92
CA LEU A 674 18.13 -7.43 27.79
C LEU A 674 17.20 -6.37 28.35
N ALA A 675 17.46 -5.11 28.05
CA ALA A 675 16.88 -3.98 28.74
C ALA A 675 15.37 -4.16 28.95
N ALA A 676 15.00 -4.29 30.20
CA ALA A 676 13.68 -4.72 30.67
C ALA A 676 12.55 -3.70 30.45
N GLU A 677 12.70 -2.71 29.57
CA GLU A 677 11.75 -1.62 29.41
C GLU A 677 10.85 -1.71 28.18
N LYS A 678 11.01 -2.72 27.30
CA LYS A 678 10.14 -2.85 26.12
C LYS A 678 9.02 -3.86 26.39
N LYS A 679 7.95 -3.37 26.96
CA LYS A 679 6.70 -4.12 27.17
C LYS A 679 6.06 -4.45 25.83
N HIS A 680 5.66 -5.71 25.63
CA HIS A 680 4.84 -6.18 24.52
C HIS A 680 5.42 -6.00 23.10
N HIS A 681 6.55 -6.62 22.81
CA HIS A 681 7.13 -6.65 21.47
C HIS A 681 7.21 -8.08 20.93
N GLU A 682 6.85 -8.23 19.65
CA GLU A 682 7.01 -9.46 18.90
C GLU A 682 8.41 -9.48 18.30
N PHE A 683 9.18 -10.56 18.50
CA PHE A 683 10.56 -10.64 18.07
C PHE A 683 10.78 -11.81 17.12
N ILE A 684 11.64 -11.62 16.14
CA ILE A 684 12.25 -12.70 15.38
C ILE A 684 13.72 -12.76 15.79
N ILE A 685 14.20 -13.96 16.12
CA ILE A 685 15.61 -14.20 16.35
C ILE A 685 16.15 -14.92 15.11
N ALA A 686 17.12 -14.30 14.44
CA ALA A 686 17.73 -14.88 13.26
C ALA A 686 19.13 -15.39 13.55
N ASP A 687 19.53 -16.50 12.91
CA ASP A 687 20.88 -17.04 13.00
C ASP A 687 21.89 -16.02 12.44
N PRO A 688 22.86 -15.56 13.25
CA PRO A 688 23.79 -14.50 12.87
C PRO A 688 24.81 -14.88 11.82
N SER A 689 25.09 -16.16 11.60
CA SER A 689 26.09 -16.60 10.64
C SER A 689 25.72 -16.29 9.19
N LEU A 690 24.46 -15.89 8.93
CA LEU A 690 23.86 -15.78 7.62
C LEU A 690 23.18 -14.45 7.35
N LEU A 691 22.94 -13.65 8.37
CA LEU A 691 22.40 -12.32 8.25
C LEU A 691 23.55 -11.32 8.37
N CYS A 692 23.87 -10.60 7.31
CA CYS A 692 24.71 -9.41 7.37
C CYS A 692 24.03 -8.29 8.19
N PHE A 693 23.60 -8.60 9.39
CA PHE A 693 23.15 -7.61 10.35
C PHE A 693 24.30 -7.42 11.34
N VAL A 694 25.11 -6.44 11.03
CA VAL A 694 26.02 -5.88 12.00
C VAL A 694 25.16 -5.26 13.10
N LEU A 695 25.35 -5.70 14.28
CA LEU A 695 24.85 -5.13 15.50
C LEU A 695 25.37 -3.74 15.75
#